data_269bad80fb6c4a2e7eef017de89e14df
#
_entry.id   269bad80fb6c4a2e7eef017de89e14df
#
_cell.length_a   1.000
_cell.length_b   1.000
_cell.length_c   1.000
_cell.angle_alpha   90.00
_cell.angle_beta   90.00
_cell.angle_gamma   90.00
#
_symmetry.space_group_name_H-M   'P 1'
#
loop_
_entity.id
_entity.type
_entity.pdbx_description
1 polymer ?
#
loop_
_entity_poly.entity_id
_entity_poly.type
_entity_poly.pdbx_seq_one_letter_code
_entity_poly.pdbx_strand_id
1 'polypeptide(L)'
;SYTDCIPGHAHLNEIGQLVKRLVRAAGGVPFLFDTIGVDDGIAMGHSGMKYSLPSRELIADCVETMVRAHCFDGMVCIPNCDKIVPGMLMAAMRVNIPTIFVSGGPMAAGIAQTDAGSELPEHLRPASAKSDLITVFKGVGALQTGNLSAEELLKMEQSACPTCGSCSGMFTANSMNCLCEALGLALPGNGTILAVSKEREQLYRRAAAQIVELVRRDLKPRDIATLEAFDNALVLDVAMGGSTNTILHTLAIAREAGIEYDIARIDAISRRVPCLCKVSPSSDYHIQDVHRGGGIHTILGELQRLGALKTGCVTVTGRTLGENIEAWDLRSPKCSAEAGIVRISGSSAIVVDPKDKLGPAARTAAGNLVPKPLLFHPADDRAIALWRLAAAFNAGDAGVCGAMFGAKGELGVDGTTTWRGSAEIEAGLKPRFAEFRGFVRAELGEVRGSPVLILWRYEKNGERKAACLLRVTRLHAGGTIARAAHDDAPHNLALARPSGLMPHDPAFRFDAEHCIRPADRAYSQDGGLAILYGDLAPEGSVVKTAGISDAFKAYCGPGFVFEGPVVIFESQDEACAGILGGQVKAGDIVVIRNEGPRGGPGMQEMLSPTSYIVGMGLGDKVALITDGRFSGGTAGACIGHVSPEAAEGGPIGLLRAGDRLRIDFPHRRIDILVAAAELAERRKHWQANEPALTGWLARYRRAVNNASKGATLA
;
A
#
# COMPACT_ATOMS: atom_id res chain seq x y z
N SER A 1 5.74 -8.05 -15.92
CA SER A 1 6.56 -6.80 -15.98
C SER A 1 7.91 -6.96 -15.24
N TYR A 2 8.57 -8.08 -15.44
CA TYR A 2 9.92 -8.27 -14.92
C TYR A 2 10.91 -7.32 -15.61
N THR A 3 11.82 -6.76 -14.84
CA THR A 3 13.02 -6.06 -15.32
C THR A 3 14.05 -6.01 -14.19
N ASP A 4 15.33 -6.18 -14.51
CA ASP A 4 16.44 -6.04 -13.58
C ASP A 4 16.58 -4.59 -13.03
N CYS A 5 16.00 -3.61 -13.76
CA CYS A 5 16.05 -2.20 -13.35
C CYS A 5 15.17 -1.87 -12.14
N ILE A 6 14.27 -2.76 -11.73
CA ILE A 6 13.34 -2.55 -10.61
C ILE A 6 13.62 -3.58 -9.51
N PRO A 7 14.31 -3.22 -8.43
CA PRO A 7 14.64 -4.16 -7.35
C PRO A 7 13.41 -4.84 -6.74
N GLY A 8 12.31 -4.10 -6.59
CA GLY A 8 11.02 -4.62 -6.13
C GLY A 8 10.40 -5.69 -7.05
N HIS A 9 10.86 -5.82 -8.30
CA HIS A 9 10.39 -6.79 -9.30
C HIS A 9 11.32 -8.00 -9.46
N ALA A 10 12.42 -8.10 -8.72
CA ALA A 10 13.41 -9.17 -8.86
C ALA A 10 12.81 -10.59 -8.85
N HIS A 11 11.72 -10.80 -8.09
CA HIS A 11 11.01 -12.08 -7.98
C HIS A 11 10.01 -12.35 -9.13
N LEU A 12 9.65 -11.35 -9.95
CA LEU A 12 8.57 -11.50 -10.94
C LEU A 12 8.90 -12.46 -12.09
N ASN A 13 10.18 -12.64 -12.43
CA ASN A 13 10.58 -13.64 -13.41
C ASN A 13 10.22 -15.06 -12.93
N GLU A 14 10.56 -15.39 -11.68
CA GLU A 14 10.25 -16.70 -11.10
C GLU A 14 8.73 -16.91 -11.00
N ILE A 15 7.99 -15.85 -10.62
CA ILE A 15 6.53 -15.87 -10.59
C ILE A 15 5.95 -16.09 -11.99
N GLY A 16 6.46 -15.40 -13.01
CA GLY A 16 6.05 -15.59 -14.39
C GLY A 16 6.22 -17.04 -14.84
N GLN A 17 7.37 -17.65 -14.53
CA GLN A 17 7.62 -19.07 -14.83
C GLN A 17 6.72 -20.01 -14.00
N LEU A 18 6.43 -19.67 -12.75
CA LEU A 18 5.49 -20.42 -11.91
C LEU A 18 4.08 -20.38 -12.52
N VAL A 19 3.55 -19.19 -12.81
CA VAL A 19 2.22 -19.00 -13.40
C VAL A 19 2.14 -19.72 -14.75
N LYS A 20 3.20 -19.66 -15.58
CA LYS A 20 3.27 -20.41 -16.84
C LYS A 20 3.09 -21.91 -16.64
N ARG A 21 3.76 -22.50 -15.64
CA ARG A 21 3.58 -23.93 -15.30
C ARG A 21 2.16 -24.24 -14.81
N LEU A 22 1.61 -23.35 -13.99
CA LEU A 22 0.28 -23.53 -13.39
C LEU A 22 -0.85 -23.43 -14.42
N VAL A 23 -0.77 -22.47 -15.34
CA VAL A 23 -1.76 -22.34 -16.45
C VAL A 23 -1.69 -23.58 -17.36
N ARG A 24 -0.48 -24.09 -17.64
CA ARG A 24 -0.34 -25.34 -18.41
C ARG A 24 -0.97 -26.53 -17.70
N ALA A 25 -0.77 -26.64 -16.39
CA ALA A 25 -1.39 -27.69 -15.58
C ALA A 25 -2.93 -27.57 -15.54
N ALA A 26 -3.47 -26.36 -15.67
CA ALA A 26 -4.92 -26.12 -15.77
C ALA A 26 -5.49 -26.35 -17.19
N GLY A 27 -4.66 -26.70 -18.16
CA GLY A 27 -5.08 -27.05 -19.54
C GLY A 27 -4.93 -25.91 -20.55
N GLY A 28 -4.28 -24.81 -20.20
CA GLY A 28 -3.94 -23.71 -21.12
C GLY A 28 -2.59 -23.90 -21.82
N VAL A 29 -2.32 -23.09 -22.85
CA VAL A 29 -1.03 -23.03 -23.56
C VAL A 29 -0.40 -21.66 -23.33
N PRO A 30 0.36 -21.47 -22.24
CA PRO A 30 0.83 -20.17 -21.83
C PRO A 30 2.10 -19.73 -22.57
N PHE A 31 2.11 -18.47 -22.98
CA PHE A 31 3.27 -17.74 -23.48
C PHE A 31 3.58 -16.60 -22.49
N LEU A 32 4.85 -16.35 -22.23
CA LEU A 32 5.31 -15.28 -21.37
C LEU A 32 5.97 -14.20 -22.20
N PHE A 33 5.58 -12.95 -21.99
CA PHE A 33 6.31 -11.78 -22.45
C PHE A 33 6.32 -10.71 -21.35
N ASP A 34 7.32 -9.86 -21.35
CA ASP A 34 7.46 -8.76 -20.43
C ASP A 34 7.21 -7.41 -21.11
N THR A 35 6.61 -6.48 -20.38
CA THR A 35 6.54 -5.10 -20.82
C THR A 35 7.65 -4.29 -20.14
N ILE A 36 7.90 -3.09 -20.66
CA ILE A 36 8.77 -2.12 -20.00
C ILE A 36 8.24 -1.77 -18.62
N GLY A 37 9.12 -1.31 -17.75
CA GLY A 37 8.78 -0.77 -16.43
C GLY A 37 9.76 0.32 -16.05
N VAL A 38 9.24 1.41 -15.50
CA VAL A 38 10.03 2.46 -14.85
C VAL A 38 9.81 2.33 -13.35
N ASP A 39 10.89 2.28 -12.57
CA ASP A 39 10.81 2.32 -11.11
C ASP A 39 10.66 3.76 -10.66
N ASP A 40 9.48 4.10 -10.14
CA ASP A 40 9.21 5.45 -9.65
C ASP A 40 10.09 5.79 -8.45
N GLY A 41 10.43 4.83 -7.59
CA GLY A 41 11.31 5.05 -6.43
C GLY A 41 12.73 5.46 -6.85
N ILE A 42 13.29 4.80 -7.86
CA ILE A 42 14.62 5.12 -8.39
C ILE A 42 14.59 6.37 -9.25
N ALA A 43 13.55 6.56 -10.06
CA ALA A 43 13.43 7.71 -10.96
C ALA A 43 13.10 9.02 -10.22
N MET A 44 12.60 8.95 -8.99
CA MET A 44 12.15 10.10 -8.21
C MET A 44 13.32 11.03 -7.83
N GLY A 45 13.11 12.34 -8.01
CA GLY A 45 14.12 13.35 -7.70
C GLY A 45 15.10 13.67 -8.82
N HIS A 46 14.95 13.07 -10.01
CA HIS A 46 15.73 13.43 -11.20
C HIS A 46 14.91 13.33 -12.50
N SER A 47 15.48 13.77 -13.61
CA SER A 47 14.79 13.88 -14.92
C SER A 47 14.22 12.56 -15.47
N GLY A 48 14.69 11.42 -15.00
CA GLY A 48 14.14 10.10 -15.32
C GLY A 48 12.67 9.95 -14.96
N MET A 49 12.19 10.67 -13.92
CA MET A 49 10.81 10.64 -13.48
C MET A 49 9.81 11.15 -14.53
N LYS A 50 10.26 11.97 -15.48
CA LYS A 50 9.47 12.44 -16.63
C LYS A 50 9.03 11.30 -17.57
N TYR A 51 9.71 10.14 -17.52
CA TYR A 51 9.36 8.97 -18.32
C TYR A 51 8.36 8.03 -17.61
N SER A 52 8.12 8.21 -16.31
CA SER A 52 7.25 7.33 -15.53
C SER A 52 5.81 7.34 -16.06
N LEU A 53 5.09 8.48 -16.02
CA LEU A 53 3.70 8.53 -16.48
C LEU A 53 3.56 8.21 -17.99
N PRO A 54 4.42 8.70 -18.89
CA PRO A 54 4.36 8.32 -20.30
C PRO A 54 4.56 6.82 -20.56
N SER A 55 5.25 6.09 -19.68
CA SER A 55 5.41 4.64 -19.79
C SER A 55 4.08 3.89 -19.64
N ARG A 56 3.08 4.46 -18.93
CA ARG A 56 1.73 3.89 -18.80
C ARG A 56 1.10 3.66 -20.18
N GLU A 57 1.20 4.64 -21.07
CA GLU A 57 0.69 4.56 -22.45
C GLU A 57 1.44 3.51 -23.27
N LEU A 58 2.79 3.54 -23.19
CA LEU A 58 3.62 2.56 -23.89
C LEU A 58 3.36 1.12 -23.41
N ILE A 59 3.13 0.92 -22.13
CA ILE A 59 2.77 -0.39 -21.57
C ILE A 59 1.45 -0.86 -22.18
N ALA A 60 0.44 0.03 -22.25
CA ALA A 60 -0.84 -0.31 -22.86
C ALA A 60 -0.67 -0.69 -24.34
N ASP A 61 0.09 0.09 -25.11
CA ASP A 61 0.36 -0.16 -26.52
C ASP A 61 1.17 -1.45 -26.74
N CYS A 62 2.19 -1.72 -25.91
CA CYS A 62 2.99 -2.94 -25.99
C CYS A 62 2.13 -4.19 -25.73
N VAL A 63 1.31 -4.17 -24.66
CA VAL A 63 0.45 -5.32 -24.34
C VAL A 63 -0.60 -5.54 -25.43
N GLU A 64 -1.26 -4.47 -25.90
CA GLU A 64 -2.22 -4.56 -27.00
C GLU A 64 -1.55 -5.16 -28.25
N THR A 65 -0.37 -4.66 -28.63
CA THR A 65 0.37 -5.13 -29.81
C THR A 65 0.66 -6.61 -29.71
N MET A 66 1.19 -7.08 -28.58
CA MET A 66 1.53 -8.49 -28.38
C MET A 66 0.28 -9.39 -28.41
N VAL A 67 -0.77 -8.98 -27.72
CA VAL A 67 -2.00 -9.77 -27.59
C VAL A 67 -2.71 -9.90 -28.94
N ARG A 68 -2.87 -8.80 -29.67
CA ARG A 68 -3.55 -8.79 -30.97
C ARG A 68 -2.74 -9.47 -32.06
N ALA A 69 -1.42 -9.22 -32.12
CA ALA A 69 -0.56 -9.81 -33.12
C ALA A 69 -0.45 -11.35 -33.04
N HIS A 70 -0.56 -11.88 -31.81
CA HIS A 70 -0.45 -13.32 -31.57
C HIS A 70 -1.81 -13.99 -31.30
N CYS A 71 -2.91 -13.25 -31.39
CA CYS A 71 -4.29 -13.75 -31.25
C CYS A 71 -4.49 -14.57 -29.96
N PHE A 72 -4.08 -14.05 -28.80
CA PHE A 72 -4.26 -14.74 -27.52
C PHE A 72 -5.72 -14.76 -27.08
N ASP A 73 -6.15 -15.87 -26.47
CA ASP A 73 -7.53 -16.06 -25.97
C ASP A 73 -7.76 -15.52 -24.56
N GLY A 74 -6.70 -15.31 -23.80
CA GLY A 74 -6.78 -14.82 -22.42
C GLY A 74 -5.45 -14.27 -21.92
N MET A 75 -5.48 -13.52 -20.82
CA MET A 75 -4.30 -12.83 -20.30
C MET A 75 -4.23 -12.91 -18.76
N VAL A 76 -3.05 -13.24 -18.24
CA VAL A 76 -2.72 -13.07 -16.83
C VAL A 76 -1.76 -11.90 -16.69
N CYS A 77 -2.20 -10.83 -16.07
CA CYS A 77 -1.36 -9.66 -15.79
C CYS A 77 -0.69 -9.80 -14.43
N ILE A 78 0.66 -9.67 -14.41
CA ILE A 78 1.47 -9.71 -13.18
C ILE A 78 2.18 -8.37 -13.01
N PRO A 79 1.44 -7.28 -12.66
CA PRO A 79 2.02 -5.97 -12.44
C PRO A 79 2.49 -5.82 -10.99
N ASN A 80 3.32 -4.80 -10.72
CA ASN A 80 3.68 -4.48 -9.34
C ASN A 80 4.03 -3.01 -9.06
N CYS A 81 4.24 -2.16 -10.08
CA CYS A 81 4.65 -0.76 -9.90
C CYS A 81 3.62 0.24 -10.42
N ASP A 82 3.79 1.50 -10.06
CA ASP A 82 2.85 2.62 -10.16
C ASP A 82 2.18 2.78 -11.52
N LYS A 83 2.93 2.72 -12.60
CA LYS A 83 2.41 2.95 -13.97
C LYS A 83 2.14 1.65 -14.71
N ILE A 84 2.71 0.55 -14.22
CA ILE A 84 2.54 -0.77 -14.83
C ILE A 84 1.13 -1.31 -14.57
N VAL A 85 0.63 -1.16 -13.33
CA VAL A 85 -0.75 -1.59 -12.99
C VAL A 85 -1.78 -0.89 -13.89
N PRO A 86 -1.82 0.46 -13.93
CA PRO A 86 -2.80 1.15 -14.77
C PRO A 86 -2.55 0.95 -16.26
N GLY A 87 -1.31 0.86 -16.73
CA GLY A 87 -1.01 0.58 -18.14
C GLY A 87 -1.54 -0.78 -18.60
N MET A 88 -1.37 -1.82 -17.78
CA MET A 88 -1.95 -3.14 -18.04
C MET A 88 -3.49 -3.15 -17.94
N LEU A 89 -4.08 -2.37 -17.03
CA LEU A 89 -5.53 -2.21 -16.94
C LEU A 89 -6.09 -1.52 -18.21
N MET A 90 -5.44 -0.46 -18.68
CA MET A 90 -5.79 0.19 -19.95
C MET A 90 -5.74 -0.81 -21.11
N ALA A 91 -4.66 -1.59 -21.21
CA ALA A 91 -4.54 -2.64 -22.22
C ALA A 91 -5.65 -3.69 -22.13
N ALA A 92 -5.96 -4.17 -20.90
CA ALA A 92 -7.02 -5.15 -20.68
C ALA A 92 -8.38 -4.64 -21.16
N MET A 93 -8.70 -3.36 -20.88
CA MET A 93 -9.92 -2.72 -21.37
C MET A 93 -9.93 -2.60 -22.92
N ARG A 94 -8.78 -2.25 -23.49
CA ARG A 94 -8.61 -2.01 -24.93
C ARG A 94 -8.73 -3.30 -25.74
N VAL A 95 -8.05 -4.37 -25.31
CA VAL A 95 -8.06 -5.68 -26.02
C VAL A 95 -9.32 -6.49 -25.75
N ASN A 96 -9.87 -6.35 -24.55
CA ASN A 96 -11.12 -6.95 -24.07
C ASN A 96 -11.22 -8.47 -24.29
N ILE A 97 -10.18 -9.19 -23.92
CA ILE A 97 -10.18 -10.67 -23.83
C ILE A 97 -10.21 -11.08 -22.35
N PRO A 98 -10.67 -12.30 -22.01
CA PRO A 98 -10.64 -12.80 -20.64
C PRO A 98 -9.30 -12.51 -19.95
N THR A 99 -9.33 -11.77 -18.83
CA THR A 99 -8.12 -11.26 -18.16
C THR A 99 -8.28 -11.34 -16.66
N ILE A 100 -7.19 -11.71 -15.98
CA ILE A 100 -7.10 -11.68 -14.51
C ILE A 100 -5.81 -10.96 -14.08
N PHE A 101 -5.94 -10.14 -13.05
CA PHE A 101 -4.81 -9.47 -12.42
C PHE A 101 -4.37 -10.23 -11.17
N VAL A 102 -3.08 -10.50 -11.07
CA VAL A 102 -2.45 -11.06 -9.88
C VAL A 102 -1.11 -10.37 -9.68
N SER A 103 -1.05 -9.41 -8.77
CA SER A 103 0.15 -8.59 -8.55
C SER A 103 1.30 -9.39 -7.95
N GLY A 104 2.52 -8.86 -8.08
CA GLY A 104 3.69 -9.40 -7.39
C GLY A 104 3.61 -9.29 -5.87
N GLY A 105 2.71 -8.46 -5.35
CA GLY A 105 2.50 -8.22 -3.93
C GLY A 105 3.32 -7.07 -3.35
N PRO A 106 2.88 -6.48 -2.23
CA PRO A 106 3.61 -5.46 -1.51
C PRO A 106 4.81 -6.04 -0.75
N MET A 107 5.84 -5.21 -0.53
CA MET A 107 6.94 -5.54 0.36
C MET A 107 6.51 -5.42 1.83
N ALA A 108 7.26 -6.06 2.72
CA ALA A 108 7.14 -5.81 4.16
C ALA A 108 7.66 -4.41 4.51
N ALA A 109 7.10 -3.77 5.52
CA ALA A 109 7.67 -2.57 6.10
C ALA A 109 9.01 -2.90 6.77
N GLY A 110 9.96 -1.98 6.69
CA GLY A 110 11.22 -2.05 7.41
C GLY A 110 11.03 -1.85 8.92
N ILE A 111 12.09 -2.10 9.68
CA ILE A 111 12.15 -1.79 11.10
C ILE A 111 13.23 -0.73 11.27
N ALA A 112 12.85 0.40 11.84
CA ALA A 112 13.79 1.47 12.13
C ALA A 112 14.84 0.95 13.12
N GLN A 113 16.09 0.91 12.71
CA GLN A 113 17.22 0.63 13.60
C GLN A 113 17.58 1.96 14.29
N THR A 114 17.02 2.21 15.44
CA THR A 114 17.50 3.25 16.34
C THR A 114 18.43 2.61 17.36
N ASP A 115 19.67 3.08 17.46
CA ASP A 115 20.51 2.73 18.61
C ASP A 115 19.79 3.17 19.90
N ALA A 116 19.85 2.33 20.93
CA ALA A 116 19.28 2.68 22.23
C ALA A 116 20.00 3.94 22.75
N GLY A 117 19.38 5.10 22.60
CA GLY A 117 19.95 6.40 22.93
C GLY A 117 19.97 7.44 21.81
N SER A 118 19.64 7.07 20.56
CA SER A 118 19.47 8.04 19.47
C SER A 118 18.18 8.84 19.69
N GLU A 119 18.34 10.11 20.03
CA GLU A 119 17.21 11.05 20.12
C GLU A 119 16.90 11.64 18.74
N LEU A 120 16.27 10.85 17.87
CA LEU A 120 15.67 11.41 16.66
C LEU A 120 14.68 12.54 17.07
N PRO A 121 14.69 13.68 16.38
CA PRO A 121 13.66 14.72 16.55
C PRO A 121 12.27 14.11 16.53
N GLU A 122 11.36 14.60 17.37
CA GLU A 122 10.02 14.02 17.58
C GLU A 122 9.26 13.81 16.26
N HIS A 123 9.38 14.75 15.31
CA HIS A 123 8.75 14.67 13.98
C HIS A 123 9.37 13.63 13.05
N LEU A 124 10.53 13.08 13.38
CA LEU A 124 11.21 12.02 12.64
C LEU A 124 11.11 10.66 13.33
N ARG A 125 10.64 10.64 14.59
CA ARG A 125 10.40 9.37 15.29
C ARG A 125 9.18 8.72 14.68
N PRO A 126 9.32 7.55 14.02
CA PRO A 126 8.13 6.78 13.68
C PRO A 126 7.45 6.40 15.00
N ALA A 127 6.16 6.69 15.13
CA ALA A 127 5.35 6.29 16.29
C ALA A 127 5.27 4.75 16.41
N SER A 128 5.54 4.04 15.32
CA SER A 128 5.86 2.61 15.29
C SER A 128 7.35 2.42 14.97
N ALA A 129 7.95 1.34 15.43
CA ALA A 129 9.34 0.98 15.07
C ALA A 129 9.50 0.62 13.57
N LYS A 130 8.51 0.94 12.72
CA LYS A 130 8.50 0.64 11.28
C LYS A 130 9.10 1.76 10.47
N SER A 131 9.75 1.40 9.37
CA SER A 131 10.40 2.28 8.41
C SER A 131 9.93 1.95 6.99
N ASP A 132 9.90 2.95 6.12
CA ASP A 132 9.58 2.82 4.72
C ASP A 132 10.33 3.87 3.89
N LEU A 133 10.08 3.90 2.58
CA LEU A 133 10.67 4.86 1.67
C LEU A 133 10.47 6.31 2.13
N ILE A 134 9.31 6.65 2.69
CA ILE A 134 8.99 8.01 3.14
C ILE A 134 9.83 8.42 4.34
N THR A 135 10.11 7.47 5.23
CA THR A 135 11.00 7.68 6.37
C THR A 135 12.39 8.12 5.89
N VAL A 136 12.93 7.48 4.84
CA VAL A 136 14.23 7.83 4.25
C VAL A 136 14.20 9.24 3.62
N PHE A 137 13.19 9.56 2.83
CA PHE A 137 13.08 10.91 2.22
C PHE A 137 12.93 12.02 3.25
N LYS A 138 12.21 11.79 4.36
CA LYS A 138 12.18 12.72 5.50
C LYS A 138 13.57 12.84 6.14
N GLY A 139 14.30 11.73 6.24
CA GLY A 139 15.68 11.68 6.73
C GLY A 139 16.64 12.53 5.89
N VAL A 140 16.48 12.54 4.55
CA VAL A 140 17.27 13.41 3.66
C VAL A 140 17.05 14.90 4.00
N GLY A 141 15.81 15.32 4.19
CA GLY A 141 15.49 16.70 4.60
C GLY A 141 16.08 17.04 5.97
N ALA A 142 16.05 16.11 6.92
CA ALA A 142 16.62 16.28 8.25
C ALA A 142 18.16 16.35 8.25
N LEU A 143 18.82 15.58 7.40
CA LEU A 143 20.28 15.69 7.19
C LEU A 143 20.67 17.07 6.70
N GLN A 144 19.93 17.64 5.75
CA GLN A 144 20.21 18.98 5.20
C GLN A 144 20.05 20.09 6.26
N THR A 145 19.19 19.89 7.25
CA THR A 145 18.99 20.84 8.37
C THR A 145 19.91 20.57 9.57
N GLY A 146 20.78 19.55 9.49
CA GLY A 146 21.67 19.17 10.58
C GLY A 146 20.99 18.43 11.75
N ASN A 147 19.72 18.03 11.58
CA ASN A 147 18.94 17.29 12.57
C ASN A 147 19.18 15.77 12.52
N LEU A 148 19.90 15.28 11.54
CA LEU A 148 20.25 13.87 11.36
C LEU A 148 21.69 13.79 10.82
N SER A 149 22.45 12.78 11.22
CA SER A 149 23.78 12.51 10.66
C SER A 149 23.69 11.62 9.42
N ALA A 150 24.72 11.65 8.57
CA ALA A 150 24.81 10.77 7.40
C ALA A 150 24.83 9.27 7.78
N GLU A 151 25.40 8.92 8.93
CA GLU A 151 25.44 7.55 9.42
C GLU A 151 24.04 7.05 9.82
N GLU A 152 23.25 7.89 10.48
CA GLU A 152 21.86 7.57 10.84
C GLU A 152 20.98 7.45 9.60
N LEU A 153 21.14 8.33 8.62
CA LEU A 153 20.43 8.23 7.33
C LEU A 153 20.77 6.91 6.63
N LEU A 154 22.04 6.52 6.58
CA LEU A 154 22.47 5.24 5.98
C LEU A 154 21.82 4.04 6.68
N LYS A 155 21.69 4.05 8.01
CA LYS A 155 20.99 3.00 8.76
C LYS A 155 19.51 2.94 8.38
N MET A 156 18.87 4.11 8.20
CA MET A 156 17.48 4.19 7.73
C MET A 156 17.34 3.61 6.32
N GLU A 157 18.20 3.97 5.38
CA GLU A 157 18.21 3.44 4.00
C GLU A 157 18.35 1.92 3.97
N GLN A 158 19.24 1.36 4.78
CA GLN A 158 19.50 -0.09 4.84
C GLN A 158 18.32 -0.88 5.41
N SER A 159 17.44 -0.25 6.18
CA SER A 159 16.34 -0.92 6.88
C SER A 159 14.96 -0.68 6.28
N ALA A 160 14.77 0.35 5.48
CA ALA A 160 13.44 0.83 5.06
C ALA A 160 12.69 -0.12 4.11
N CYS A 161 13.40 -0.80 3.21
CA CYS A 161 12.81 -1.64 2.16
C CYS A 161 13.41 -3.07 2.19
N PRO A 162 13.05 -3.91 3.18
CA PRO A 162 13.78 -5.15 3.47
C PRO A 162 13.48 -6.30 2.52
N THR A 163 12.40 -6.25 1.71
CA THR A 163 11.98 -7.35 0.84
C THR A 163 11.68 -6.88 -0.58
N CYS A 164 11.54 -7.82 -1.52
CA CYS A 164 10.96 -7.51 -2.83
C CYS A 164 9.46 -7.21 -2.71
N GLY A 165 8.89 -6.63 -3.75
CA GLY A 165 7.48 -6.24 -3.81
C GLY A 165 7.29 -4.76 -4.17
N SER A 166 6.04 -4.32 -4.28
CA SER A 166 5.69 -2.89 -4.32
C SER A 166 5.92 -2.25 -2.96
N CYS A 167 5.83 -0.92 -2.87
CA CYS A 167 6.02 -0.19 -1.60
C CYS A 167 5.17 -0.76 -0.46
N SER A 168 5.61 -0.59 0.80
CA SER A 168 4.90 -1.10 1.98
C SER A 168 3.72 -0.21 2.43
N GLY A 169 3.65 1.05 1.99
CA GLY A 169 2.57 2.00 2.31
C GLY A 169 1.42 1.97 1.28
N MET A 170 0.40 2.82 1.49
CA MET A 170 -0.71 3.04 0.55
C MET A 170 -0.31 4.08 -0.50
N PHE A 171 0.73 3.75 -1.27
CA PHE A 171 1.20 4.53 -2.40
C PHE A 171 0.49 4.05 -3.67
N THR A 172 0.83 4.59 -4.83
CA THR A 172 0.06 4.37 -6.05
C THR A 172 -0.04 2.90 -6.45
N ALA A 173 1.07 2.15 -6.41
CA ALA A 173 1.08 0.73 -6.79
C ALA A 173 0.11 -0.11 -5.94
N ASN A 174 0.17 0.05 -4.60
CA ASN A 174 -0.71 -0.68 -3.69
C ASN A 174 -2.16 -0.21 -3.81
N SER A 175 -2.41 1.11 -3.93
CA SER A 175 -3.75 1.64 -4.17
C SER A 175 -4.35 0.99 -5.42
N MET A 176 -3.65 1.00 -6.55
CA MET A 176 -4.14 0.40 -7.80
C MET A 176 -4.35 -1.12 -7.68
N ASN A 177 -3.46 -1.85 -6.99
CA ASN A 177 -3.63 -3.28 -6.75
C ASN A 177 -4.84 -3.60 -5.85
N CYS A 178 -5.14 -2.73 -4.88
CA CYS A 178 -6.35 -2.82 -4.06
C CYS A 178 -7.61 -2.50 -4.87
N LEU A 179 -7.55 -1.48 -5.74
CA LEU A 179 -8.65 -1.13 -6.64
C LEU A 179 -8.99 -2.27 -7.60
N CYS A 180 -8.01 -3.07 -8.06
CA CYS A 180 -8.29 -4.25 -8.87
C CYS A 180 -9.23 -5.25 -8.19
N GLU A 181 -9.19 -5.36 -6.84
CA GLU A 181 -10.13 -6.22 -6.10
C GLU A 181 -11.56 -5.66 -6.14
N ALA A 182 -11.72 -4.36 -5.88
CA ALA A 182 -13.03 -3.70 -5.87
C ALA A 182 -13.64 -3.55 -7.27
N LEU A 183 -12.79 -3.33 -8.29
CA LEU A 183 -13.18 -3.32 -9.70
C LEU A 183 -13.59 -4.71 -10.20
N GLY A 184 -13.24 -5.77 -9.45
CA GLY A 184 -13.59 -7.14 -9.78
C GLY A 184 -12.60 -7.88 -10.70
N LEU A 185 -11.45 -7.30 -11.04
CA LEU A 185 -10.46 -7.86 -11.96
C LEU A 185 -9.35 -8.68 -11.28
N ALA A 186 -9.34 -8.72 -9.94
CA ALA A 186 -8.39 -9.49 -9.17
C ALA A 186 -9.07 -10.34 -8.10
N LEU A 187 -8.40 -11.40 -7.67
CA LEU A 187 -8.85 -12.24 -6.57
C LEU A 187 -8.68 -11.54 -5.21
N PRO A 188 -9.50 -11.88 -4.20
CA PRO A 188 -9.34 -11.38 -2.84
C PRO A 188 -7.94 -11.62 -2.28
N GLY A 189 -7.34 -10.56 -1.73
CA GLY A 189 -5.98 -10.56 -1.20
C GLY A 189 -4.90 -10.08 -2.18
N ASN A 190 -5.28 -9.71 -3.41
CA ASN A 190 -4.34 -9.24 -4.43
C ASN A 190 -3.51 -8.04 -3.95
N GLY A 191 -4.14 -7.05 -3.35
CA GLY A 191 -3.48 -5.79 -2.94
C GLY A 191 -2.74 -5.88 -1.60
N THR A 192 -3.01 -6.89 -0.75
CA THR A 192 -2.53 -6.88 0.64
C THR A 192 -1.67 -8.05 1.07
N ILE A 193 -1.73 -9.20 0.39
CA ILE A 193 -0.84 -10.33 0.69
C ILE A 193 0.59 -9.95 0.31
N LEU A 194 1.54 -10.06 1.24
CA LEU A 194 2.93 -9.71 0.99
C LEU A 194 3.56 -10.56 -0.13
N ALA A 195 4.45 -9.94 -0.90
CA ALA A 195 5.19 -10.59 -2.01
C ALA A 195 5.94 -11.85 -1.57
N VAL A 196 6.47 -11.83 -0.35
CA VAL A 196 7.31 -12.89 0.22
C VAL A 196 6.53 -13.94 1.01
N SER A 197 5.20 -13.83 1.10
CA SER A 197 4.38 -14.78 1.82
C SER A 197 4.00 -15.99 0.97
N LYS A 198 3.78 -17.14 1.60
CA LYS A 198 3.33 -18.36 0.92
C LYS A 198 1.91 -18.26 0.37
N GLU A 199 1.09 -17.47 1.03
CA GLU A 199 -0.29 -17.21 0.60
C GLU A 199 -0.30 -16.50 -0.75
N ARG A 200 0.75 -15.74 -1.06
CA ARG A 200 0.95 -15.15 -2.40
C ARG A 200 1.11 -16.25 -3.47
N GLU A 201 1.82 -17.32 -3.19
CA GLU A 201 1.92 -18.45 -4.14
C GLU A 201 0.56 -19.12 -4.36
N GLN A 202 -0.24 -19.29 -3.30
CA GLN A 202 -1.61 -19.83 -3.44
C GLN A 202 -2.49 -18.93 -4.29
N LEU A 203 -2.31 -17.61 -4.19
CA LEU A 203 -3.02 -16.65 -5.05
C LEU A 203 -2.68 -16.86 -6.53
N TYR A 204 -1.40 -17.09 -6.86
CA TYR A 204 -0.98 -17.40 -8.24
C TYR A 204 -1.59 -18.71 -8.74
N ARG A 205 -1.67 -19.75 -7.89
CA ARG A 205 -2.31 -21.03 -8.23
C ARG A 205 -3.80 -20.84 -8.56
N ARG A 206 -4.50 -20.08 -7.74
CA ARG A 206 -5.91 -19.76 -7.98
C ARG A 206 -6.11 -18.93 -9.24
N ALA A 207 -5.29 -17.90 -9.45
CA ALA A 207 -5.38 -17.06 -10.65
C ALA A 207 -5.10 -17.85 -11.94
N ALA A 208 -4.14 -18.77 -11.92
CA ALA A 208 -3.82 -19.62 -13.05
C ALA A 208 -4.93 -20.63 -13.43
N ALA A 209 -5.65 -21.14 -12.44
CA ALA A 209 -6.83 -21.96 -12.71
C ALA A 209 -8.01 -21.09 -13.20
N GLN A 210 -8.17 -19.91 -12.59
CA GLN A 210 -9.29 -19.02 -12.87
C GLN A 210 -9.23 -18.42 -14.26
N ILE A 211 -8.06 -18.10 -14.82
CA ILE A 211 -7.97 -17.58 -16.20
C ILE A 211 -8.52 -18.58 -17.22
N VAL A 212 -8.26 -19.87 -17.03
CA VAL A 212 -8.77 -20.92 -17.93
C VAL A 212 -10.31 -20.97 -17.85
N GLU A 213 -10.86 -20.81 -16.66
CA GLU A 213 -12.33 -20.74 -16.47
C GLU A 213 -12.92 -19.46 -17.08
N LEU A 214 -12.26 -18.31 -16.96
CA LEU A 214 -12.70 -17.06 -17.59
C LEU A 214 -12.75 -17.21 -19.12
N VAL A 215 -11.75 -17.86 -19.72
CA VAL A 215 -11.73 -18.13 -21.17
C VAL A 215 -12.88 -19.06 -21.56
N ARG A 216 -13.14 -20.13 -20.80
CA ARG A 216 -14.29 -21.03 -21.06
C ARG A 216 -15.63 -20.33 -21.02
N ARG A 217 -15.77 -19.34 -20.14
CA ARG A 217 -16.99 -18.56 -19.93
C ARG A 217 -17.08 -17.33 -20.81
N ASP A 218 -16.03 -17.03 -21.55
CA ASP A 218 -15.86 -15.77 -22.33
C ASP A 218 -16.12 -14.51 -21.49
N LEU A 219 -15.76 -14.54 -20.18
CA LEU A 219 -15.96 -13.40 -19.27
C LEU A 219 -14.81 -12.42 -19.43
N LYS A 220 -15.10 -11.23 -19.96
CA LYS A 220 -14.15 -10.22 -20.40
C LYS A 220 -14.04 -9.04 -19.42
N PRO A 221 -12.95 -8.25 -19.46
CA PRO A 221 -12.78 -7.08 -18.61
C PRO A 221 -13.92 -6.08 -18.66
N ARG A 222 -14.50 -5.78 -19.83
CA ARG A 222 -15.59 -4.82 -19.95
C ARG A 222 -16.94 -5.36 -19.45
N ASP A 223 -17.09 -6.68 -19.31
CA ASP A 223 -18.26 -7.29 -18.66
C ASP A 223 -18.21 -7.09 -17.14
N ILE A 224 -17.00 -6.97 -16.58
CA ILE A 224 -16.71 -6.83 -15.16
C ILE A 224 -16.60 -5.35 -14.78
N ALA A 225 -15.78 -4.59 -15.49
CA ALA A 225 -15.47 -3.20 -15.21
C ALA A 225 -16.56 -2.27 -15.76
N THR A 226 -17.77 -2.40 -15.23
CA THR A 226 -18.93 -1.52 -15.54
C THR A 226 -18.79 -0.18 -14.82
N LEU A 227 -19.68 0.78 -15.13
CA LEU A 227 -19.74 2.07 -14.43
C LEU A 227 -19.88 1.90 -12.91
N GLU A 228 -20.70 0.96 -12.48
CA GLU A 228 -20.90 0.62 -11.07
C GLU A 228 -19.66 0.01 -10.43
N ALA A 229 -18.89 -0.79 -11.18
CA ALA A 229 -17.64 -1.35 -10.70
C ALA A 229 -16.55 -0.27 -10.53
N PHE A 230 -16.50 0.72 -11.43
CA PHE A 230 -15.65 1.91 -11.25
C PHE A 230 -16.08 2.72 -10.03
N ASP A 231 -17.37 2.90 -9.78
CA ASP A 231 -17.85 3.53 -8.55
C ASP A 231 -17.40 2.77 -7.30
N ASN A 232 -17.51 1.43 -7.28
CA ASN A 232 -17.04 0.61 -6.17
C ASN A 232 -15.54 0.78 -5.93
N ALA A 233 -14.73 0.83 -7.00
CA ALA A 233 -13.30 1.07 -6.90
C ALA A 233 -12.99 2.44 -6.27
N LEU A 234 -13.66 3.50 -6.70
CA LEU A 234 -13.49 4.85 -6.14
C LEU A 234 -14.05 4.97 -4.72
N VAL A 235 -15.14 4.29 -4.40
CA VAL A 235 -15.66 4.19 -3.01
C VAL A 235 -14.61 3.57 -2.09
N LEU A 236 -13.95 2.49 -2.51
CA LEU A 236 -12.82 1.91 -1.78
C LEU A 236 -11.66 2.90 -1.66
N ASP A 237 -11.27 3.55 -2.75
CA ASP A 237 -10.12 4.44 -2.81
C ASP A 237 -10.23 5.61 -1.82
N VAL A 238 -11.38 6.29 -1.81
CA VAL A 238 -11.62 7.39 -0.87
C VAL A 238 -11.76 6.91 0.57
N ALA A 239 -12.29 5.69 0.79
CA ALA A 239 -12.42 5.11 2.13
C ALA A 239 -11.09 4.68 2.75
N MET A 240 -10.13 4.28 1.94
CA MET A 240 -8.79 3.89 2.41
C MET A 240 -7.73 5.00 2.30
N GLY A 241 -8.12 6.21 1.85
CA GLY A 241 -7.20 7.32 1.65
C GLY A 241 -6.06 6.96 0.69
N GLY A 242 -6.40 6.47 -0.49
CA GLY A 242 -5.46 6.02 -1.51
C GLY A 242 -4.55 7.13 -2.04
N SER A 243 -3.79 6.84 -3.09
CA SER A 243 -2.93 7.80 -3.76
C SER A 243 -3.76 8.79 -4.61
N THR A 244 -3.37 10.07 -4.64
CA THR A 244 -3.97 11.04 -5.58
C THR A 244 -3.83 10.61 -7.05
N ASN A 245 -2.79 9.83 -7.36
CA ASN A 245 -2.55 9.31 -8.70
C ASN A 245 -3.61 8.32 -9.18
N THR A 246 -4.34 7.65 -8.26
CA THR A 246 -5.43 6.74 -8.64
C THR A 246 -6.54 7.45 -9.38
N ILE A 247 -6.81 8.73 -9.05
CA ILE A 247 -7.79 9.56 -9.75
C ILE A 247 -7.42 9.66 -11.24
N LEU A 248 -6.16 10.04 -11.51
CA LEU A 248 -5.64 10.16 -12.87
C LEU A 248 -5.71 8.83 -13.63
N HIS A 249 -5.34 7.73 -12.96
CA HIS A 249 -5.31 6.41 -13.58
C HIS A 249 -6.71 5.84 -13.82
N THR A 250 -7.63 6.05 -12.90
CA THR A 250 -9.02 5.59 -13.06
C THR A 250 -9.71 6.26 -14.23
N LEU A 251 -9.52 7.58 -14.41
CA LEU A 251 -10.02 8.29 -15.58
C LEU A 251 -9.48 7.72 -16.91
N ALA A 252 -8.18 7.40 -16.93
CA ALA A 252 -7.54 6.80 -18.11
C ALA A 252 -8.09 5.39 -18.40
N ILE A 253 -8.26 4.55 -17.39
CA ILE A 253 -8.76 3.18 -17.54
C ILE A 253 -10.24 3.19 -17.97
N ALA A 254 -11.06 4.06 -17.37
CA ALA A 254 -12.48 4.22 -17.75
C ALA A 254 -12.63 4.63 -19.21
N ARG A 255 -11.78 5.57 -19.68
CA ARG A 255 -11.74 5.96 -21.09
C ARG A 255 -11.46 4.76 -22.01
N GLU A 256 -10.48 3.92 -21.70
CA GLU A 256 -10.17 2.71 -22.48
C GLU A 256 -11.30 1.67 -22.41
N ALA A 257 -12.06 1.65 -21.33
CA ALA A 257 -13.25 0.82 -21.21
C ALA A 257 -14.45 1.37 -22.03
N GLY A 258 -14.38 2.60 -22.54
CA GLY A 258 -15.48 3.29 -23.22
C GLY A 258 -16.53 3.81 -22.24
N ILE A 259 -16.16 4.05 -20.98
CA ILE A 259 -17.04 4.55 -19.93
C ILE A 259 -16.79 6.05 -19.74
N GLU A 260 -17.86 6.84 -19.82
CA GLU A 260 -17.83 8.26 -19.45
C GLU A 260 -17.69 8.38 -17.92
N TYR A 261 -16.52 8.76 -17.47
CA TYR A 261 -16.19 8.94 -16.06
C TYR A 261 -15.44 10.26 -15.89
N ASP A 262 -15.88 11.08 -14.95
CA ASP A 262 -15.34 12.42 -14.75
C ASP A 262 -14.95 12.70 -13.29
N ILE A 263 -14.23 13.79 -13.11
CA ILE A 263 -13.76 14.22 -11.79
C ILE A 263 -14.91 14.69 -10.87
N ALA A 264 -16.03 15.15 -11.44
CA ALA A 264 -17.21 15.56 -10.67
C ALA A 264 -17.90 14.37 -10.02
N ARG A 265 -17.96 13.21 -10.71
CA ARG A 265 -18.46 11.96 -10.14
C ARG A 265 -17.58 11.50 -8.98
N ILE A 266 -16.27 11.65 -9.10
CA ILE A 266 -15.30 11.33 -8.03
C ILE A 266 -15.53 12.22 -6.82
N ASP A 267 -15.74 13.54 -7.02
CA ASP A 267 -16.06 14.47 -5.92
C ASP A 267 -17.36 14.08 -5.20
N ALA A 268 -18.40 13.73 -5.96
CA ALA A 268 -19.67 13.28 -5.40
C ALA A 268 -19.53 12.00 -4.55
N ILE A 269 -18.68 11.05 -4.95
CA ILE A 269 -18.36 9.86 -4.16
C ILE A 269 -17.61 10.26 -2.89
N SER A 270 -16.58 11.07 -3.01
CA SER A 270 -15.74 11.49 -1.89
C SER A 270 -16.50 12.26 -0.80
N ARG A 271 -17.55 12.99 -1.16
CA ARG A 271 -18.37 13.74 -0.18
C ARG A 271 -19.27 12.86 0.70
N ARG A 272 -19.58 11.64 0.26
CA ARG A 272 -20.55 10.75 0.92
C ARG A 272 -19.95 9.49 1.55
N VAL A 273 -18.68 9.21 1.27
CA VAL A 273 -18.01 8.00 1.72
C VAL A 273 -17.01 8.34 2.82
N PRO A 274 -17.13 7.78 4.02
CA PRO A 274 -16.21 8.09 5.12
C PRO A 274 -14.83 7.48 4.89
N CYS A 275 -13.79 8.09 5.48
CA CYS A 275 -12.44 7.51 5.52
C CYS A 275 -12.35 6.48 6.66
N LEU A 276 -12.27 5.20 6.30
CA LEU A 276 -12.28 4.07 7.24
C LEU A 276 -10.90 3.52 7.55
N CYS A 277 -9.92 3.76 6.67
CA CYS A 277 -8.58 3.21 6.80
C CYS A 277 -7.54 4.30 6.52
N LYS A 278 -6.48 4.35 7.33
CA LYS A 278 -5.31 5.19 7.08
C LYS A 278 -4.06 4.32 7.14
N VAL A 279 -3.21 4.48 6.14
CA VAL A 279 -1.96 3.74 5.96
C VAL A 279 -0.84 4.72 5.65
N SER A 280 0.42 4.40 5.90
CA SER A 280 1.55 5.25 5.54
C SER A 280 1.36 5.84 4.13
N PRO A 281 1.52 7.15 3.96
CA PRO A 281 2.09 8.16 4.84
C PRO A 281 1.08 8.83 5.80
N SER A 282 -0.20 8.44 5.79
CA SER A 282 -1.28 9.07 6.57
C SER A 282 -1.42 8.51 7.98
N SER A 283 -0.68 7.45 8.30
CA SER A 283 -0.58 6.81 9.62
C SER A 283 0.67 5.92 9.68
N ASP A 284 0.91 5.30 10.84
CA ASP A 284 2.01 4.35 11.05
C ASP A 284 1.66 2.91 10.62
N TYR A 285 0.43 2.67 10.18
CA TYR A 285 0.05 1.39 9.60
C TYR A 285 0.61 1.26 8.19
N HIS A 286 0.97 0.02 7.83
CA HIS A 286 1.42 -0.36 6.50
C HIS A 286 0.45 -1.36 5.87
N ILE A 287 0.63 -1.67 4.59
CA ILE A 287 -0.29 -2.55 3.86
C ILE A 287 -0.42 -3.94 4.51
N GLN A 288 0.64 -4.43 5.13
CA GLN A 288 0.63 -5.66 5.92
C GLN A 288 -0.33 -5.60 7.12
N ASP A 289 -0.52 -4.41 7.72
CA ASP A 289 -1.45 -4.22 8.83
C ASP A 289 -2.89 -4.22 8.32
N VAL A 290 -3.14 -3.62 7.16
CA VAL A 290 -4.44 -3.74 6.48
C VAL A 290 -4.77 -5.21 6.23
N HIS A 291 -3.79 -6.00 5.76
CA HIS A 291 -3.96 -7.45 5.58
C HIS A 291 -4.36 -8.14 6.88
N ARG A 292 -3.65 -7.86 7.98
CA ARG A 292 -3.95 -8.38 9.32
C ARG A 292 -5.33 -7.97 9.82
N GLY A 293 -5.76 -6.74 9.52
CA GLY A 293 -7.07 -6.18 9.87
C GLY A 293 -8.24 -6.78 9.08
N GLY A 294 -7.95 -7.67 8.13
CA GLY A 294 -8.96 -8.32 7.28
C GLY A 294 -8.85 -7.99 5.79
N GLY A 295 -7.93 -7.13 5.41
CA GLY A 295 -7.65 -6.76 4.03
C GLY A 295 -8.77 -5.94 3.38
N ILE A 296 -8.73 -5.85 2.07
CA ILE A 296 -9.63 -5.00 1.28
C ILE A 296 -11.09 -5.40 1.47
N HIS A 297 -11.39 -6.70 1.54
CA HIS A 297 -12.77 -7.17 1.68
C HIS A 297 -13.40 -6.82 3.04
N THR A 298 -12.61 -6.58 4.10
CA THR A 298 -13.16 -6.05 5.36
C THR A 298 -13.49 -4.56 5.24
N ILE A 299 -12.70 -3.76 4.50
CA ILE A 299 -13.08 -2.36 4.19
C ILE A 299 -14.35 -2.35 3.33
N LEU A 300 -14.41 -3.18 2.27
CA LEU A 300 -15.60 -3.32 1.43
C LEU A 300 -16.82 -3.79 2.22
N GLY A 301 -16.64 -4.66 3.21
CA GLY A 301 -17.71 -5.10 4.11
C GLY A 301 -18.30 -3.96 4.94
N GLU A 302 -17.45 -3.06 5.48
CA GLU A 302 -17.93 -1.84 6.15
C GLU A 302 -18.70 -0.92 5.18
N LEU A 303 -18.18 -0.75 3.98
CA LEU A 303 -18.82 0.06 2.94
C LEU A 303 -20.15 -0.56 2.45
N GLN A 304 -20.25 -1.89 2.41
CA GLN A 304 -21.49 -2.60 2.12
C GLN A 304 -22.53 -2.36 3.23
N ARG A 305 -22.14 -2.44 4.50
CA ARG A 305 -23.02 -2.14 5.64
C ARG A 305 -23.56 -0.71 5.62
N LEU A 306 -22.78 0.22 5.07
CA LEU A 306 -23.22 1.61 4.80
C LEU A 306 -24.13 1.76 3.57
N GLY A 307 -24.32 0.72 2.78
CA GLY A 307 -25.04 0.83 1.51
C GLY A 307 -24.30 1.63 0.43
N ALA A 308 -22.99 1.81 0.57
CA ALA A 308 -22.19 2.64 -0.34
C ALA A 308 -21.78 1.91 -1.63
N LEU A 309 -21.90 0.57 -1.68
CA LEU A 309 -21.44 -0.27 -2.79
C LEU A 309 -22.57 -0.78 -3.67
N LYS A 310 -22.24 -1.03 -4.93
CA LYS A 310 -23.04 -1.77 -5.92
C LYS A 310 -22.59 -3.23 -5.91
N THR A 311 -23.18 -4.03 -5.02
CA THR A 311 -22.71 -5.39 -4.71
C THR A 311 -23.02 -6.43 -5.78
N GLY A 312 -23.89 -6.13 -6.74
CA GLY A 312 -24.28 -7.01 -7.85
C GLY A 312 -23.25 -7.12 -8.98
N CYS A 313 -22.17 -6.31 -8.97
CA CYS A 313 -21.13 -6.36 -10.01
C CYS A 313 -20.45 -7.72 -10.04
N VAL A 314 -20.35 -8.33 -11.23
CA VAL A 314 -19.65 -9.61 -11.44
C VAL A 314 -18.14 -9.39 -11.33
N THR A 315 -17.41 -10.40 -10.86
CA THR A 315 -15.96 -10.35 -10.69
C THR A 315 -15.29 -11.54 -11.39
N VAL A 316 -13.96 -11.48 -11.50
CA VAL A 316 -13.16 -12.62 -12.05
C VAL A 316 -13.34 -13.93 -11.26
N THR A 317 -13.88 -13.91 -10.05
CA THR A 317 -14.21 -15.16 -9.34
C THR A 317 -15.42 -15.88 -9.95
N GLY A 318 -16.14 -15.23 -10.86
CA GLY A 318 -17.42 -15.70 -11.39
C GLY A 318 -18.60 -15.49 -10.44
N ARG A 319 -18.36 -14.82 -9.31
CA ARG A 319 -19.35 -14.40 -8.30
C ARG A 319 -19.48 -12.89 -8.32
N THR A 320 -20.52 -12.40 -7.66
CA THR A 320 -20.69 -10.97 -7.43
C THR A 320 -19.72 -10.44 -6.39
N LEU A 321 -19.51 -9.12 -6.40
CA LEU A 321 -18.70 -8.45 -5.37
C LEU A 321 -19.29 -8.70 -3.97
N GLY A 322 -20.62 -8.67 -3.82
CA GLY A 322 -21.28 -8.95 -2.55
C GLY A 322 -21.01 -10.35 -2.01
N GLU A 323 -21.07 -11.38 -2.86
CA GLU A 323 -20.74 -12.75 -2.47
C GLU A 323 -19.26 -12.90 -2.08
N ASN A 324 -18.36 -12.20 -2.74
CA ASN A 324 -16.95 -12.16 -2.36
C ASN A 324 -16.75 -11.46 -1.01
N ILE A 325 -17.44 -10.35 -0.76
CA ILE A 325 -17.39 -9.65 0.53
C ILE A 325 -17.88 -10.58 1.64
N GLU A 326 -19.04 -11.23 1.47
CA GLU A 326 -19.55 -12.18 2.47
C GLU A 326 -18.51 -13.27 2.83
N ALA A 327 -17.79 -13.79 1.84
CA ALA A 327 -16.82 -14.86 2.02
C ALA A 327 -15.46 -14.41 2.58
N TRP A 328 -15.06 -13.14 2.37
CA TRP A 328 -13.71 -12.66 2.66
C TRP A 328 -13.64 -11.53 3.69
N ASP A 329 -14.75 -10.92 4.10
CA ASP A 329 -14.80 -9.99 5.22
C ASP A 329 -14.70 -10.76 6.55
N LEU A 330 -13.64 -10.49 7.34
CA LEU A 330 -13.46 -11.14 8.66
C LEU A 330 -14.58 -10.80 9.67
N ARG A 331 -15.35 -9.74 9.43
CA ARG A 331 -16.49 -9.33 10.26
C ARG A 331 -17.81 -9.95 9.79
N SER A 332 -17.79 -10.67 8.67
CA SER A 332 -18.96 -11.37 8.15
C SER A 332 -19.19 -12.68 8.92
N PRO A 333 -20.43 -12.97 9.34
CA PRO A 333 -20.76 -14.29 9.93
C PRO A 333 -20.62 -15.44 8.93
N LYS A 334 -20.55 -15.13 7.62
CA LYS A 334 -20.36 -16.10 6.53
C LYS A 334 -18.90 -16.14 6.03
N CYS A 335 -17.95 -15.51 6.77
CA CYS A 335 -16.55 -15.52 6.41
C CYS A 335 -16.02 -16.94 6.25
N SER A 336 -15.36 -17.22 5.13
CA SER A 336 -14.79 -18.52 4.85
C SER A 336 -13.60 -18.85 5.75
N ALA A 337 -13.41 -20.14 6.06
CA ALA A 337 -12.23 -20.61 6.79
C ALA A 337 -10.92 -20.24 6.05
N GLU A 338 -10.94 -20.29 4.72
CA GLU A 338 -9.81 -19.90 3.87
C GLU A 338 -9.42 -18.43 4.10
N ALA A 339 -10.38 -17.51 4.15
CA ALA A 339 -10.12 -16.10 4.42
C ALA A 339 -9.46 -15.90 5.78
N GLY A 340 -9.94 -16.59 6.81
CA GLY A 340 -9.34 -16.57 8.15
C GLY A 340 -7.88 -17.04 8.14
N ILE A 341 -7.58 -18.13 7.44
CA ILE A 341 -6.23 -18.68 7.31
C ILE A 341 -5.29 -17.69 6.62
N VAL A 342 -5.68 -17.19 5.46
CA VAL A 342 -4.88 -16.25 4.65
C VAL A 342 -4.53 -15.00 5.46
N ARG A 343 -5.46 -14.47 6.25
CA ARG A 343 -5.24 -13.25 7.06
C ARG A 343 -4.33 -13.49 8.27
N ILE A 344 -4.37 -14.66 8.86
CA ILE A 344 -3.52 -15.02 10.00
C ILE A 344 -2.08 -15.23 9.56
N SER A 345 -1.85 -15.96 8.47
CA SER A 345 -0.52 -16.31 7.98
C SER A 345 0.24 -15.09 7.40
N GLY A 346 -0.47 -14.15 6.77
CA GLY A 346 0.10 -12.88 6.31
C GLY A 346 0.41 -11.88 7.42
N SER A 347 0.13 -12.20 8.67
CA SER A 347 0.26 -11.26 9.79
C SER A 347 1.66 -11.16 10.39
N SER A 348 2.62 -11.95 9.94
CA SER A 348 3.99 -11.85 10.45
C SER A 348 4.71 -10.64 9.89
N ALA A 349 5.02 -9.68 10.74
CA ALA A 349 6.15 -8.83 10.49
C ALA A 349 7.37 -9.75 10.35
N ILE A 350 8.04 -9.73 9.21
CA ILE A 350 9.34 -10.39 9.07
C ILE A 350 10.29 -9.57 9.91
N VAL A 351 10.51 -9.98 11.14
CA VAL A 351 11.61 -9.47 11.93
C VAL A 351 12.87 -10.13 11.37
N VAL A 352 13.50 -9.45 10.42
CA VAL A 352 14.86 -9.80 10.03
C VAL A 352 15.73 -9.29 11.16
N ASP A 353 16.10 -10.17 12.10
CA ASP A 353 17.19 -9.88 13.03
C ASP A 353 18.47 -9.80 12.20
N PRO A 354 19.14 -8.64 12.09
CA PRO A 354 20.38 -8.51 11.33
C PRO A 354 21.50 -9.42 11.87
N LYS A 355 21.36 -9.92 13.10
CA LYS A 355 22.28 -10.85 13.74
C LYS A 355 21.94 -12.32 13.48
N ASP A 356 20.75 -12.63 12.97
CA ASP A 356 20.45 -13.99 12.52
C ASP A 356 21.29 -14.29 11.28
N LYS A 357 22.31 -15.09 11.44
CA LYS A 357 23.12 -15.66 10.36
C LYS A 357 22.27 -16.65 9.57
N LEU A 358 21.34 -16.13 8.75
CA LEU A 358 20.69 -16.92 7.73
C LEU A 358 21.77 -17.39 6.76
N GLY A 359 21.83 -18.70 6.53
CA GLY A 359 22.83 -19.28 5.64
C GLY A 359 22.76 -18.71 4.22
N PRO A 360 23.82 -18.87 3.40
CA PRO A 360 23.97 -18.22 2.08
C PRO A 360 22.84 -18.53 1.08
N ALA A 361 22.03 -19.57 1.31
CA ALA A 361 20.86 -19.92 0.45
C ALA A 361 19.63 -19.03 0.67
N ALA A 362 19.67 -18.07 1.58
CA ALA A 362 18.53 -17.22 1.92
C ALA A 362 18.62 -15.79 1.34
N ARG A 363 19.52 -15.54 0.38
CA ARG A 363 19.68 -14.22 -0.23
C ARG A 363 19.33 -14.25 -1.71
N THR A 364 18.66 -13.21 -2.21
CA THR A 364 18.50 -12.96 -3.65
C THR A 364 19.86 -12.63 -4.28
N ALA A 365 19.96 -12.65 -5.60
CA ALA A 365 21.12 -12.17 -6.34
C ALA A 365 21.53 -10.73 -5.99
N ALA A 366 20.56 -9.91 -5.52
CA ALA A 366 20.77 -8.53 -5.02
C ALA A 366 21.21 -8.48 -3.55
N GLY A 367 21.43 -9.62 -2.87
CA GLY A 367 21.84 -9.66 -1.47
C GLY A 367 20.68 -9.52 -0.46
N ASN A 368 19.44 -9.42 -0.90
CA ASN A 368 18.26 -9.30 -0.06
C ASN A 368 17.92 -10.63 0.61
N LEU A 369 17.48 -10.57 1.88
CA LEU A 369 17.06 -11.75 2.62
C LEU A 369 15.75 -12.31 2.07
N VAL A 370 15.75 -13.58 1.66
CA VAL A 370 14.52 -14.31 1.31
C VAL A 370 14.09 -15.10 2.54
N PRO A 371 12.88 -14.88 3.07
CA PRO A 371 12.38 -15.70 4.16
C PRO A 371 12.35 -17.18 3.75
N LYS A 372 12.86 -18.06 4.60
CA LYS A 372 12.67 -19.50 4.39
C LYS A 372 11.16 -19.79 4.33
N PRO A 373 10.71 -20.53 3.32
CA PRO A 373 9.30 -20.91 3.26
C PRO A 373 8.92 -21.70 4.53
N LEU A 374 7.71 -21.43 5.08
CA LEU A 374 7.09 -22.32 6.07
C LEU A 374 7.07 -23.72 5.52
N LEU A 375 7.55 -24.69 6.29
CA LEU A 375 7.74 -26.06 5.84
C LEU A 375 6.47 -26.92 5.93
N PHE A 376 5.35 -26.36 6.45
CA PHE A 376 4.07 -27.06 6.55
C PHE A 376 3.01 -26.40 5.70
N HIS A 377 2.05 -27.21 5.27
CA HIS A 377 0.94 -26.78 4.44
C HIS A 377 0.01 -25.83 5.22
N PRO A 378 -0.47 -24.72 4.63
CA PRO A 378 -1.45 -23.82 5.28
C PRO A 378 -2.76 -24.50 5.71
N ALA A 379 -3.06 -25.68 5.16
CA ALA A 379 -4.21 -26.53 5.53
C ALA A 379 -3.97 -27.42 6.77
N ASP A 380 -2.79 -27.34 7.44
CA ASP A 380 -2.63 -28.06 8.71
C ASP A 380 -3.27 -27.25 9.84
N ASP A 381 -4.46 -27.68 10.26
CA ASP A 381 -5.22 -27.06 11.34
C ASP A 381 -4.43 -26.90 12.63
N ARG A 382 -3.45 -27.78 12.87
CA ARG A 382 -2.56 -27.70 14.05
C ARG A 382 -1.57 -26.54 13.91
N ALA A 383 -1.05 -26.30 12.71
CA ALA A 383 -0.19 -25.15 12.44
C ALA A 383 -0.93 -23.83 12.67
N ILE A 384 -2.20 -23.76 12.24
CA ILE A 384 -3.06 -22.60 12.46
C ILE A 384 -3.34 -22.38 13.95
N ALA A 385 -3.67 -23.44 14.67
CA ALA A 385 -3.91 -23.37 16.11
C ALA A 385 -2.65 -22.91 16.87
N LEU A 386 -1.47 -23.44 16.52
CA LEU A 386 -0.19 -23.02 17.09
C LEU A 386 0.17 -21.58 16.77
N TRP A 387 -0.15 -21.14 15.56
CA TRP A 387 0.08 -19.74 15.16
C TRP A 387 -0.76 -18.75 15.97
N ARG A 388 -2.06 -19.05 16.15
CA ARG A 388 -2.94 -18.26 17.02
C ARG A 388 -2.44 -18.23 18.46
N LEU A 389 -2.01 -19.38 18.96
CA LEU A 389 -1.45 -19.50 20.30
C LEU A 389 -0.18 -18.67 20.45
N ALA A 390 0.71 -18.68 19.43
CA ALA A 390 1.92 -17.85 19.41
C ALA A 390 1.58 -16.34 19.46
N ALA A 391 0.58 -15.90 18.69
CA ALA A 391 0.14 -14.52 18.69
C ALA A 391 -0.37 -14.07 20.06
N ALA A 392 -1.26 -14.85 20.66
CA ALA A 392 -1.80 -14.58 22.00
C ALA A 392 -0.70 -14.63 23.08
N PHE A 393 0.24 -15.58 22.98
CA PHE A 393 1.36 -15.70 23.90
C PHE A 393 2.30 -14.49 23.82
N ASN A 394 2.66 -14.05 22.61
CA ASN A 394 3.52 -12.88 22.41
C ASN A 394 2.85 -11.57 22.83
N ALA A 395 1.53 -11.50 22.73
CA ALA A 395 0.73 -10.37 23.27
C ALA A 395 0.63 -10.38 24.80
N GLY A 396 1.01 -11.49 25.45
CA GLY A 396 0.82 -11.67 26.91
C GLY A 396 -0.65 -11.79 27.30
N ASP A 397 -1.52 -12.24 26.38
CA ASP A 397 -2.96 -12.38 26.60
C ASP A 397 -3.30 -13.80 27.07
N ALA A 398 -3.27 -14.00 28.38
CA ALA A 398 -3.60 -15.28 29.01
C ALA A 398 -5.05 -15.69 28.77
N GLY A 399 -5.98 -14.73 28.66
CA GLY A 399 -7.41 -15.00 28.42
C GLY A 399 -7.62 -15.60 27.03
N VAL A 400 -7.03 -14.99 25.98
CA VAL A 400 -7.09 -15.52 24.61
C VAL A 400 -6.39 -16.87 24.51
N CYS A 401 -5.20 -17.03 25.14
CA CYS A 401 -4.52 -18.34 25.20
C CYS A 401 -5.41 -19.41 25.82
N GLY A 402 -6.03 -19.13 26.96
CA GLY A 402 -6.96 -20.07 27.63
C GLY A 402 -8.18 -20.42 26.77
N ALA A 403 -8.81 -19.40 26.16
CA ALA A 403 -9.99 -19.57 25.31
C ALA A 403 -9.73 -20.51 24.10
N MET A 404 -8.51 -20.55 23.58
CA MET A 404 -8.13 -21.43 22.48
C MET A 404 -8.18 -22.92 22.83
N PHE A 405 -8.13 -23.29 24.10
CA PHE A 405 -8.25 -24.68 24.56
C PHE A 405 -9.71 -25.08 24.86
N GLY A 406 -10.62 -24.13 24.98
CA GLY A 406 -12.01 -24.41 25.34
C GLY A 406 -12.18 -25.02 26.74
N ALA A 407 -13.42 -25.42 27.07
CA ALA A 407 -13.75 -25.93 28.41
C ALA A 407 -13.12 -27.29 28.77
N LYS A 408 -12.68 -28.06 27.78
CA LYS A 408 -12.13 -29.41 27.93
C LYS A 408 -10.72 -29.59 27.36
N GLY A 409 -10.06 -28.50 27.00
CA GLY A 409 -8.70 -28.57 26.47
C GLY A 409 -7.68 -28.83 27.56
N GLU A 410 -6.54 -29.41 27.18
CA GLU A 410 -5.43 -29.74 28.09
C GLU A 410 -4.13 -29.12 27.58
N LEU A 411 -3.39 -28.45 28.46
CA LEU A 411 -2.04 -27.94 28.22
C LEU A 411 -1.07 -28.60 29.19
N GLY A 412 -0.17 -29.42 28.68
CA GLY A 412 1.00 -29.92 29.44
C GLY A 412 2.02 -28.79 29.59
N VAL A 413 2.41 -28.49 30.83
CA VAL A 413 3.26 -27.34 31.19
C VAL A 413 4.70 -27.75 31.44
N ASP A 414 4.85 -28.89 32.05
CA ASP A 414 6.12 -29.63 32.27
C ASP A 414 5.79 -31.12 32.20
N GLY A 415 6.76 -31.99 32.28
CA GLY A 415 6.52 -33.43 32.15
C GLY A 415 5.54 -34.02 33.19
N THR A 416 5.10 -33.27 34.20
CA THR A 416 4.27 -33.70 35.32
C THR A 416 2.99 -32.93 35.50
N THR A 417 2.93 -31.64 35.11
CA THR A 417 1.81 -30.75 35.31
C THR A 417 0.98 -30.59 34.04
N THR A 418 -0.33 -30.73 34.15
CA THR A 418 -1.29 -30.49 33.05
C THR A 418 -2.42 -29.56 33.55
N TRP A 419 -2.60 -28.42 32.88
CA TRP A 419 -3.76 -27.56 33.11
C TRP A 419 -4.92 -27.97 32.22
N ARG A 420 -6.16 -27.93 32.77
CA ARG A 420 -7.38 -28.38 32.10
C ARG A 420 -8.43 -27.28 32.03
N GLY A 421 -8.94 -27.09 30.81
CA GLY A 421 -9.93 -26.06 30.51
C GLY A 421 -9.37 -24.64 30.47
N SER A 422 -10.12 -23.76 29.80
CA SER A 422 -9.69 -22.39 29.51
C SER A 422 -9.35 -21.59 30.78
N ALA A 423 -10.14 -21.75 31.84
CA ALA A 423 -9.98 -20.99 33.11
C ALA A 423 -8.69 -21.38 33.84
N GLU A 424 -8.37 -22.67 33.94
CA GLU A 424 -7.14 -23.13 34.62
C GLU A 424 -5.91 -22.76 33.81
N ILE A 425 -5.97 -22.85 32.47
CA ILE A 425 -4.89 -22.45 31.56
C ILE A 425 -4.63 -20.94 31.65
N GLU A 426 -5.68 -20.13 31.63
CA GLU A 426 -5.59 -18.68 31.82
C GLU A 426 -4.95 -18.34 33.17
N ALA A 427 -5.46 -18.90 34.26
CA ALA A 427 -4.96 -18.66 35.61
C ALA A 427 -3.49 -19.05 35.78
N GLY A 428 -3.06 -20.15 35.13
CA GLY A 428 -1.67 -20.62 35.16
C GLY A 428 -0.72 -19.79 34.29
N LEU A 429 -1.18 -19.29 33.15
CA LEU A 429 -0.36 -18.44 32.25
C LEU A 429 -0.19 -17.00 32.75
N LYS A 430 -1.19 -16.43 33.38
CA LYS A 430 -1.22 -15.03 33.81
C LYS A 430 -0.02 -14.60 34.67
N PRO A 431 0.36 -15.31 35.74
CA PRO A 431 1.56 -14.98 36.49
C PRO A 431 2.84 -15.19 35.69
N ARG A 432 2.90 -16.21 34.84
CA ARG A 432 4.09 -16.51 34.01
C ARG A 432 4.33 -15.44 32.95
N PHE A 433 3.29 -14.84 32.37
CA PHE A 433 3.44 -13.71 31.46
C PHE A 433 3.99 -12.45 32.13
N ALA A 434 3.67 -12.23 33.41
CA ALA A 434 4.29 -11.16 34.18
C ALA A 434 5.80 -11.40 34.40
N GLU A 435 6.18 -12.65 34.60
CA GLU A 435 7.57 -13.09 34.80
C GLU A 435 8.37 -13.10 33.47
N PHE A 436 7.71 -13.40 32.35
CA PHE A 436 8.33 -13.54 31.01
C PHE A 436 8.43 -12.22 30.24
N ARG A 437 7.92 -11.12 30.73
CA ARG A 437 7.91 -9.82 30.02
C ARG A 437 9.30 -9.45 29.50
N GLY A 438 9.45 -9.49 28.16
CA GLY A 438 10.67 -9.11 27.46
C GLY A 438 11.68 -10.22 27.23
N PHE A 439 11.56 -11.39 27.88
CA PHE A 439 12.58 -12.45 27.83
C PHE A 439 12.15 -13.74 27.11
N VAL A 440 10.87 -13.92 26.84
CA VAL A 440 10.36 -15.12 26.14
C VAL A 440 9.49 -14.72 24.96
N ARG A 441 9.69 -15.35 23.81
CA ARG A 441 8.92 -15.18 22.58
C ARG A 441 8.53 -16.52 22.03
N ALA A 442 7.35 -16.57 21.41
CA ALA A 442 6.81 -17.74 20.74
C ALA A 442 6.93 -17.58 19.23
N GLU A 443 7.47 -18.57 18.56
CA GLU A 443 7.64 -18.63 17.11
C GLU A 443 7.13 -19.97 16.57
N LEU A 444 6.42 -19.94 15.44
CA LEU A 444 6.05 -21.17 14.76
C LEU A 444 7.28 -21.81 14.12
N GLY A 445 7.42 -23.10 14.26
CA GLY A 445 8.51 -23.87 13.66
C GLY A 445 8.07 -25.28 13.34
N GLU A 446 9.03 -26.15 13.04
CA GLU A 446 8.81 -27.57 12.82
C GLU A 446 9.85 -28.44 13.49
N VAL A 447 9.47 -29.65 13.82
CA VAL A 447 10.38 -30.75 14.17
C VAL A 447 9.96 -31.96 13.35
N ARG A 448 10.88 -32.47 12.52
CA ARG A 448 10.65 -33.64 11.64
C ARG A 448 9.36 -33.52 10.79
N GLY A 449 9.14 -32.34 10.22
CA GLY A 449 7.95 -32.05 9.39
C GLY A 449 6.64 -31.84 10.15
N SER A 450 6.64 -31.89 11.47
CA SER A 450 5.45 -31.59 12.29
C SER A 450 5.50 -30.16 12.83
N PRO A 451 4.40 -29.39 12.77
CA PRO A 451 4.36 -28.03 13.29
C PRO A 451 4.50 -28.02 14.81
N VAL A 452 5.30 -27.09 15.31
CA VAL A 452 5.52 -26.85 16.75
C VAL A 452 5.54 -25.35 17.02
N LEU A 453 5.22 -24.96 18.26
CA LEU A 453 5.50 -23.63 18.76
C LEU A 453 6.84 -23.69 19.51
N ILE A 454 7.80 -22.88 19.08
CA ILE A 454 9.11 -22.77 19.72
C ILE A 454 9.04 -21.58 20.67
N LEU A 455 9.27 -21.81 21.96
CA LEU A 455 9.42 -20.75 22.95
C LEU A 455 10.91 -20.40 23.06
N TRP A 456 11.26 -19.18 22.66
CA TRP A 456 12.61 -18.66 22.71
C TRP A 456 12.84 -17.87 24.00
N ARG A 457 13.94 -18.16 24.69
CA ARG A 457 14.45 -17.35 25.79
C ARG A 457 15.58 -16.45 25.28
N TYR A 458 15.54 -15.18 25.58
CA TYR A 458 16.59 -14.22 25.26
C TYR A 458 17.50 -14.04 26.46
N GLU A 459 18.79 -14.21 26.24
CA GLU A 459 19.84 -13.99 27.22
C GLU A 459 20.25 -12.49 27.23
N LYS A 460 20.90 -12.02 28.31
CA LYS A 460 21.32 -10.62 28.45
C LYS A 460 22.29 -10.14 27.35
N ASN A 461 22.98 -11.04 26.67
CA ASN A 461 23.84 -10.75 25.53
C ASN A 461 23.10 -10.70 24.18
N GLY A 462 21.79 -10.84 24.18
CA GLY A 462 20.94 -10.84 22.97
C GLY A 462 20.89 -12.18 22.23
N GLU A 463 21.57 -13.20 22.72
CA GLU A 463 21.42 -14.56 22.16
C GLU A 463 20.08 -15.16 22.54
N ARG A 464 19.48 -15.90 21.60
CA ARG A 464 18.25 -16.64 21.84
C ARG A 464 18.53 -18.15 21.90
N LYS A 465 17.89 -18.81 22.85
CA LYS A 465 17.92 -20.27 22.99
C LYS A 465 16.51 -20.82 23.01
N ALA A 466 16.25 -21.90 22.27
CA ALA A 466 15.00 -22.61 22.39
C ALA A 466 14.86 -23.17 23.80
N ALA A 467 13.87 -22.70 24.52
CA ALA A 467 13.63 -23.12 25.91
C ALA A 467 12.66 -24.29 25.98
N CYS A 468 11.68 -24.32 25.05
CA CYS A 468 10.65 -25.35 25.04
C CYS A 468 9.95 -25.37 23.69
N LEU A 469 9.38 -26.52 23.34
CA LEU A 469 8.46 -26.70 22.23
C LEU A 469 7.06 -26.99 22.76
N LEU A 470 6.02 -26.39 22.15
CA LEU A 470 4.63 -26.82 22.35
C LEU A 470 4.13 -27.53 21.10
N ARG A 471 3.60 -28.73 21.26
CA ARG A 471 3.01 -29.53 20.20
C ARG A 471 1.50 -29.63 20.39
N VAL A 472 0.73 -29.24 19.41
CA VAL A 472 -0.70 -29.57 19.37
C VAL A 472 -0.84 -31.02 18.93
N THR A 473 -1.25 -31.88 19.86
CA THR A 473 -1.39 -33.32 19.62
C THR A 473 -2.80 -33.69 19.19
N ARG A 474 -3.80 -32.85 19.54
CA ARG A 474 -5.20 -33.07 19.19
C ARG A 474 -5.98 -31.75 19.09
N LEU A 475 -6.85 -31.64 18.08
CA LEU A 475 -7.85 -30.58 17.96
C LEU A 475 -9.25 -31.13 18.16
N HIS A 476 -10.17 -30.29 18.63
CA HIS A 476 -11.62 -30.53 18.58
C HIS A 476 -12.16 -30.19 17.18
N ALA A 477 -13.32 -30.72 16.85
CA ALA A 477 -14.09 -30.25 15.71
C ALA A 477 -14.33 -28.72 15.86
N GLY A 478 -13.97 -27.93 14.82
CA GLY A 478 -14.03 -26.46 14.90
C GLY A 478 -12.70 -25.79 15.26
N GLY A 479 -11.57 -26.54 15.35
CA GLY A 479 -10.23 -25.99 15.39
C GLY A 479 -9.72 -25.50 16.77
N THR A 480 -10.47 -25.72 17.86
CA THR A 480 -9.96 -25.45 19.21
C THR A 480 -9.00 -26.55 19.66
N ILE A 481 -8.00 -26.18 20.48
CA ILE A 481 -6.97 -27.12 20.93
C ILE A 481 -7.56 -28.07 22.00
N ALA A 482 -7.63 -29.37 21.65
CA ALA A 482 -8.04 -30.39 22.60
C ALA A 482 -6.86 -30.83 23.50
N ARG A 483 -5.65 -30.84 22.97
CA ARG A 483 -4.47 -31.17 23.75
C ARG A 483 -3.22 -30.57 23.12
N ALA A 484 -2.43 -29.86 23.93
CA ALA A 484 -1.07 -29.46 23.62
C ALA A 484 -0.11 -30.04 24.68
N ALA A 485 1.08 -30.45 24.26
CA ALA A 485 2.09 -31.02 25.12
C ALA A 485 3.38 -30.19 25.06
N HIS A 486 3.98 -29.98 26.20
CA HIS A 486 5.32 -29.42 26.38
C HIS A 486 6.37 -30.45 25.98
N ASP A 487 7.42 -30.01 25.30
CA ASP A 487 8.56 -30.85 24.90
C ASP A 487 9.85 -30.01 25.03
N ASP A 488 10.65 -30.33 26.00
CA ASP A 488 11.93 -29.70 26.28
C ASP A 488 13.14 -30.66 26.08
N ALA A 489 12.89 -31.82 25.46
CA ALA A 489 13.93 -32.80 25.19
C ALA A 489 15.06 -32.18 24.33
N PRO A 490 16.32 -32.22 24.79
CA PRO A 490 17.42 -31.52 24.12
C PRO A 490 17.58 -31.89 22.64
N HIS A 491 17.34 -33.15 22.26
CA HIS A 491 17.44 -33.57 20.87
C HIS A 491 16.31 -33.02 20.00
N ASN A 492 15.11 -32.79 20.53
CA ASN A 492 14.00 -32.17 19.80
C ASN A 492 14.22 -30.67 19.69
N LEU A 493 14.72 -30.01 20.73
CA LEU A 493 15.10 -28.60 20.68
C LEU A 493 16.20 -28.35 19.62
N ALA A 494 17.17 -29.24 19.52
CA ALA A 494 18.25 -29.16 18.52
C ALA A 494 17.75 -29.39 17.08
N LEU A 495 16.64 -30.13 16.88
CA LEU A 495 16.03 -30.41 15.60
C LEU A 495 14.98 -29.35 15.22
N ALA A 496 14.63 -28.44 16.12
CA ALA A 496 13.61 -27.40 15.86
C ALA A 496 14.10 -26.44 14.78
N ARG A 497 13.32 -26.32 13.74
CA ARG A 497 13.57 -25.37 12.64
C ARG A 497 12.58 -24.22 12.75
N PRO A 498 13.02 -23.02 13.15
CA PRO A 498 12.16 -21.86 13.19
C PRO A 498 11.69 -21.47 11.78
N SER A 499 10.46 -20.99 11.68
CA SER A 499 9.92 -20.52 10.42
C SER A 499 10.52 -19.18 9.99
N GLY A 500 11.16 -18.46 10.89
CA GLY A 500 11.59 -17.07 10.70
C GLY A 500 10.43 -16.06 10.82
N LEU A 501 9.24 -16.53 11.16
CA LEU A 501 8.04 -15.72 11.26
C LEU A 501 7.64 -15.58 12.73
N MET A 502 7.65 -14.35 13.24
CA MET A 502 7.07 -14.04 14.56
C MET A 502 5.68 -13.46 14.40
N PRO A 503 4.65 -13.97 15.09
CA PRO A 503 3.27 -13.49 14.93
C PRO A 503 3.03 -12.10 15.48
N HIS A 504 3.96 -11.50 16.21
CA HIS A 504 3.76 -10.21 16.85
C HIS A 504 5.07 -9.46 17.12
N ASP A 505 5.13 -8.16 16.73
CA ASP A 505 6.11 -7.21 17.23
C ASP A 505 5.66 -6.71 18.61
N PRO A 506 6.42 -6.96 19.70
CA PRO A 506 6.02 -6.56 21.03
C PRO A 506 6.02 -5.04 21.26
N ALA A 507 6.69 -4.27 20.41
CA ALA A 507 6.70 -2.81 20.45
C ALA A 507 5.46 -2.19 19.80
N PHE A 508 4.76 -2.94 18.94
CA PHE A 508 3.58 -2.46 18.22
C PHE A 508 2.32 -3.22 18.64
N ARG A 509 1.46 -2.58 19.43
CA ARG A 509 0.11 -3.09 19.71
C ARG A 509 -0.75 -2.91 18.45
N PHE A 510 -0.89 -3.98 17.66
CA PHE A 510 -1.77 -3.97 16.51
C PHE A 510 -3.23 -3.98 16.96
N ASP A 511 -3.94 -2.92 16.62
CA ASP A 511 -5.39 -2.82 16.78
C ASP A 511 -6.06 -2.87 15.40
N ALA A 512 -6.71 -4.00 15.10
CA ALA A 512 -7.37 -4.23 13.82
C ALA A 512 -8.51 -3.23 13.57
N GLU A 513 -9.24 -2.84 14.62
CA GLU A 513 -10.33 -1.87 14.51
C GLU A 513 -9.82 -0.43 14.42
N HIS A 514 -8.62 -0.15 14.90
CA HIS A 514 -8.01 1.14 14.68
C HIS A 514 -7.40 1.24 13.27
N CYS A 515 -6.89 0.15 12.70
CA CYS A 515 -6.37 0.11 11.33
C CYS A 515 -7.51 0.24 10.29
N ILE A 516 -8.56 -0.59 10.44
CA ILE A 516 -9.78 -0.54 9.61
C ILE A 516 -10.93 -0.21 10.56
N ARG A 517 -11.35 1.04 10.60
CA ARG A 517 -12.40 1.51 11.50
C ARG A 517 -13.79 1.09 11.02
N PRO A 518 -14.68 0.71 11.92
CA PRO A 518 -16.09 0.63 11.59
C PRO A 518 -16.65 2.01 11.24
N ALA A 519 -17.72 2.05 10.49
CA ALA A 519 -18.25 3.27 9.89
C ALA A 519 -18.68 4.35 10.90
N ASP A 520 -19.18 3.91 12.06
CA ASP A 520 -19.58 4.79 13.17
C ASP A 520 -18.40 5.46 13.88
N ARG A 521 -17.18 4.92 13.70
CA ARG A 521 -15.93 5.44 14.25
C ARG A 521 -14.91 5.81 13.16
N ALA A 522 -15.36 6.17 11.95
CA ALA A 522 -14.51 6.56 10.84
C ALA A 522 -13.49 7.65 11.21
N TYR A 523 -12.38 7.72 10.50
CA TYR A 523 -11.38 8.79 10.67
C TYR A 523 -11.90 10.17 10.26
N SER A 524 -12.76 10.21 9.24
CA SER A 524 -13.55 11.38 8.83
C SER A 524 -14.85 10.90 8.19
N GLN A 525 -15.88 11.76 8.19
CA GLN A 525 -17.18 11.44 7.59
C GLN A 525 -17.19 11.64 6.07
N ASP A 526 -16.19 12.30 5.52
CA ASP A 526 -15.90 12.43 4.09
C ASP A 526 -14.63 11.64 3.71
N GLY A 527 -14.42 11.46 2.41
CA GLY A 527 -13.35 10.63 1.87
C GLY A 527 -11.94 11.14 2.18
N GLY A 528 -10.99 10.22 2.23
CA GLY A 528 -9.57 10.53 2.40
C GLY A 528 -8.89 11.18 1.19
N LEU A 529 -9.61 11.30 0.06
CA LEU A 529 -9.24 12.08 -1.12
C LEU A 529 -10.35 13.08 -1.41
N ALA A 530 -10.03 14.30 -1.81
CA ALA A 530 -11.01 15.33 -2.16
C ALA A 530 -10.63 16.06 -3.45
N ILE A 531 -11.65 16.54 -4.17
CA ILE A 531 -11.49 17.40 -5.32
C ILE A 531 -11.78 18.84 -4.88
N LEU A 532 -10.88 19.77 -5.19
CA LEU A 532 -11.06 21.18 -4.93
C LEU A 532 -11.26 21.92 -6.27
N TYR A 533 -12.26 22.80 -6.29
CA TYR A 533 -12.56 23.67 -7.41
C TYR A 533 -12.38 25.14 -7.00
N GLY A 534 -12.35 26.05 -7.95
CA GLY A 534 -12.30 27.49 -7.70
C GLY A 534 -11.55 28.22 -8.81
N ASP A 535 -11.27 29.50 -8.56
CA ASP A 535 -10.63 30.36 -9.56
C ASP A 535 -9.24 29.85 -9.98
N LEU A 536 -8.55 29.15 -9.08
CA LEU A 536 -7.23 28.56 -9.38
C LEU A 536 -7.36 27.25 -10.18
N ALA A 537 -8.38 26.46 -9.91
CA ALA A 537 -8.57 25.13 -10.48
C ALA A 537 -10.01 24.95 -11.00
N PRO A 538 -10.41 25.64 -12.08
CA PRO A 538 -11.78 25.58 -12.60
C PRO A 538 -12.18 24.20 -13.12
N GLU A 539 -11.23 23.39 -13.56
CA GLU A 539 -11.44 21.99 -13.95
C GLU A 539 -11.10 20.99 -12.83
N GLY A 540 -10.81 21.48 -11.64
CA GLY A 540 -10.51 20.71 -10.44
C GLY A 540 -9.04 20.51 -10.14
N SER A 541 -8.79 20.10 -8.91
CA SER A 541 -7.50 19.69 -8.37
C SER A 541 -7.72 18.60 -7.32
N VAL A 542 -6.69 17.85 -6.95
CA VAL A 542 -6.80 16.69 -6.05
C VAL A 542 -5.96 16.90 -4.80
N VAL A 543 -6.54 16.61 -3.63
CA VAL A 543 -5.84 16.61 -2.35
C VAL A 543 -6.10 15.31 -1.58
N LYS A 544 -5.05 14.78 -0.93
CA LYS A 544 -5.16 13.65 0.01
C LYS A 544 -5.49 14.19 1.40
N THR A 545 -6.78 14.33 1.71
CA THR A 545 -7.26 14.86 3.00
C THR A 545 -6.88 13.94 4.17
N ALA A 546 -6.79 12.62 3.94
CA ALA A 546 -6.32 11.65 4.93
C ALA A 546 -4.89 11.92 5.41
N GLY A 547 -4.05 12.56 4.57
CA GLY A 547 -2.66 12.90 4.87
C GLY A 547 -2.44 14.24 5.56
N ILE A 548 -3.50 15.03 5.76
CA ILE A 548 -3.40 16.34 6.45
C ILE A 548 -3.42 16.09 7.96
N SER A 549 -2.39 16.60 8.65
CA SER A 549 -2.25 16.45 10.10
C SER A 549 -3.26 17.30 10.89
N ASP A 550 -3.55 16.89 12.11
CA ASP A 550 -4.38 17.69 13.01
C ASP A 550 -3.64 18.98 13.46
N ALA A 551 -2.30 18.97 13.47
CA ALA A 551 -1.50 20.16 13.72
C ALA A 551 -1.67 21.21 12.61
N PHE A 552 -1.70 20.81 11.32
CA PHE A 552 -2.01 21.73 10.22
C PHE A 552 -3.44 22.27 10.31
N LYS A 553 -4.43 21.42 10.66
CA LYS A 553 -5.82 21.88 10.85
C LYS A 553 -5.90 22.90 11.98
N ALA A 554 -5.21 22.66 13.10
CA ALA A 554 -5.14 23.60 14.22
C ALA A 554 -4.46 24.92 13.80
N TYR A 555 -3.43 24.87 12.99
CA TYR A 555 -2.75 26.05 12.45
C TYR A 555 -3.67 26.90 11.54
N CYS A 556 -4.55 26.27 10.75
CA CYS A 556 -5.57 26.96 9.96
C CYS A 556 -6.64 27.65 10.80
N GLY A 557 -6.79 27.27 12.06
CA GLY A 557 -7.81 27.81 12.97
C GLY A 557 -9.25 27.31 12.70
N PRO A 558 -10.24 27.91 13.37
CA PRO A 558 -11.65 27.55 13.22
C PRO A 558 -12.10 27.70 11.75
N GLY A 559 -12.72 26.66 11.20
CA GLY A 559 -13.22 26.66 9.82
C GLY A 559 -12.27 26.00 8.81
N PHE A 560 -11.07 25.60 9.23
CA PHE A 560 -10.09 24.88 8.40
C PHE A 560 -9.87 25.53 7.03
N VAL A 561 -9.60 26.85 7.06
CA VAL A 561 -9.27 27.68 5.90
C VAL A 561 -7.81 28.12 6.01
N PHE A 562 -7.03 27.93 4.95
CA PHE A 562 -5.65 28.37 4.87
C PHE A 562 -5.49 29.49 3.87
N GLU A 563 -4.99 30.64 4.31
CA GLU A 563 -4.69 31.78 3.44
C GLU A 563 -3.24 32.20 3.59
N GLY A 564 -2.53 32.35 2.48
CA GLY A 564 -1.12 32.73 2.51
C GLY A 564 -0.62 33.38 1.25
N PRO A 565 0.53 34.03 1.32
CA PRO A 565 1.23 34.52 0.14
C PRO A 565 1.84 33.37 -0.66
N VAL A 566 1.94 33.57 -1.97
CA VAL A 566 2.48 32.58 -2.90
C VAL A 566 3.98 32.71 -3.05
N VAL A 567 4.69 31.61 -2.86
CA VAL A 567 6.08 31.41 -3.29
C VAL A 567 6.08 30.52 -4.52
N ILE A 568 6.58 31.00 -5.66
CA ILE A 568 6.48 30.30 -6.95
C ILE A 568 7.83 29.72 -7.34
N PHE A 569 7.80 28.48 -7.81
CA PHE A 569 8.90 27.77 -8.47
C PHE A 569 8.43 27.23 -9.82
N GLU A 570 9.28 27.39 -10.84
CA GLU A 570 8.96 26.98 -12.21
C GLU A 570 9.29 25.50 -12.50
N SER A 571 9.87 24.80 -11.53
CA SER A 571 10.18 23.38 -11.60
C SER A 571 10.33 22.75 -10.20
N GLN A 572 10.31 21.41 -10.14
CA GLN A 572 10.66 20.68 -8.92
C GLN A 572 12.06 21.00 -8.41
N ASP A 573 13.04 21.09 -9.32
CA ASP A 573 14.45 21.30 -8.94
C ASP A 573 14.64 22.69 -8.31
N GLU A 574 13.99 23.70 -8.88
CA GLU A 574 13.98 25.05 -8.31
C GLU A 574 13.28 25.07 -6.94
N ALA A 575 12.16 24.37 -6.80
CA ALA A 575 11.47 24.24 -5.53
C ALA A 575 12.34 23.56 -4.47
N CYS A 576 13.02 22.47 -4.79
CA CYS A 576 13.94 21.80 -3.88
C CYS A 576 15.06 22.74 -3.41
N ALA A 577 15.69 23.45 -4.34
CA ALA A 577 16.75 24.41 -4.02
C ALA A 577 16.23 25.57 -3.15
N GLY A 578 15.05 26.13 -3.50
CA GLY A 578 14.45 27.24 -2.78
C GLY A 578 13.98 26.87 -1.37
N ILE A 579 13.40 25.68 -1.20
CA ILE A 579 12.97 25.15 0.11
C ILE A 579 14.19 24.97 1.01
N LEU A 580 15.21 24.23 0.56
CA LEU A 580 16.43 23.99 1.32
C LEU A 580 17.23 25.28 1.56
N GLY A 581 17.15 26.27 0.65
CA GLY A 581 17.72 27.59 0.77
C GLY A 581 16.97 28.54 1.73
N GLY A 582 15.89 28.10 2.38
CA GLY A 582 15.13 28.88 3.36
C GLY A 582 14.25 29.99 2.76
N GLN A 583 13.90 29.90 1.48
CA GLN A 583 13.01 30.86 0.82
C GLN A 583 11.55 30.70 1.28
N VAL A 584 11.17 29.50 1.77
CA VAL A 584 9.82 29.18 2.23
C VAL A 584 9.72 29.38 3.74
N LYS A 585 8.66 30.04 4.18
CA LYS A 585 8.38 30.37 5.59
C LYS A 585 7.03 29.82 6.03
N ALA A 586 6.84 29.75 7.34
CA ALA A 586 5.54 29.40 7.91
C ALA A 586 4.45 30.37 7.42
N GLY A 587 3.33 29.83 6.95
CA GLY A 587 2.21 30.59 6.38
C GLY A 587 2.25 30.77 4.88
N ASP A 588 3.32 30.36 4.20
CA ASP A 588 3.44 30.45 2.75
C ASP A 588 2.63 29.35 2.04
N ILE A 589 2.23 29.64 0.80
CA ILE A 589 1.70 28.67 -0.15
C ILE A 589 2.72 28.49 -1.25
N VAL A 590 3.36 27.33 -1.30
CA VAL A 590 4.34 26.99 -2.33
C VAL A 590 3.61 26.55 -3.58
N VAL A 591 3.87 27.20 -4.71
CA VAL A 591 3.35 26.85 -6.02
C VAL A 591 4.48 26.36 -6.91
N ILE A 592 4.39 25.09 -7.34
CA ILE A 592 5.31 24.46 -8.30
C ILE A 592 4.52 24.28 -9.59
N ARG A 593 4.86 25.04 -10.63
CA ARG A 593 4.12 25.03 -11.88
C ARG A 593 4.99 24.60 -13.07
N ASN A 594 4.39 24.42 -14.23
CA ASN A 594 5.02 23.82 -15.42
C ASN A 594 5.49 22.37 -15.21
N GLU A 595 4.83 21.65 -14.30
CA GLU A 595 5.04 20.23 -14.03
C GLU A 595 3.83 19.37 -14.43
N GLY A 596 2.83 19.97 -15.12
CA GLY A 596 1.67 19.29 -15.65
C GLY A 596 1.98 18.39 -16.85
N PRO A 597 0.98 17.68 -17.41
CA PRO A 597 1.16 16.74 -18.52
C PRO A 597 1.91 17.31 -19.71
N ARG A 598 1.66 18.57 -20.08
CA ARG A 598 2.28 19.28 -21.22
C ARG A 598 3.44 20.16 -20.79
N GLY A 599 3.33 20.88 -19.68
CA GLY A 599 4.31 21.85 -19.20
C GLY A 599 5.58 21.16 -18.72
N GLY A 600 5.44 20.17 -17.87
CA GLY A 600 6.49 19.25 -17.44
C GLY A 600 6.27 17.87 -18.06
N PRO A 601 6.57 17.66 -19.37
CA PRO A 601 6.12 16.48 -20.08
C PRO A 601 6.46 15.19 -19.36
N GLY A 602 5.42 14.39 -19.10
CA GLY A 602 5.49 13.23 -18.24
C GLY A 602 5.00 13.49 -16.81
N MET A 603 4.64 14.74 -16.45
CA MET A 603 4.01 15.08 -15.17
C MET A 603 4.72 14.37 -14.01
N GLN A 604 6.00 14.70 -13.79
CA GLN A 604 6.85 13.99 -12.84
C GLN A 604 6.24 13.95 -11.42
N GLU A 605 6.42 12.82 -10.75
CA GLU A 605 5.92 12.61 -9.39
C GLU A 605 6.87 13.20 -8.37
N MET A 606 6.40 14.19 -7.61
CA MET A 606 7.23 14.95 -6.69
C MET A 606 7.06 14.43 -5.26
N LEU A 607 8.16 14.02 -4.63
CA LEU A 607 8.24 13.67 -3.21
C LEU A 607 9.22 14.56 -2.47
N SER A 608 10.35 14.92 -3.10
CA SER A 608 11.41 15.70 -2.46
C SER A 608 10.95 17.04 -1.90
N PRO A 609 10.20 17.90 -2.64
CA PRO A 609 9.73 19.18 -2.09
C PRO A 609 8.89 19.01 -0.82
N THR A 610 7.97 18.02 -0.82
CA THR A 610 7.09 17.76 0.31
C THR A 610 7.85 17.22 1.52
N SER A 611 8.81 16.33 1.28
CA SER A 611 9.63 15.73 2.33
C SER A 611 10.59 16.75 2.94
N TYR A 612 11.14 17.66 2.13
CA TYR A 612 12.01 18.74 2.62
C TYR A 612 11.25 19.73 3.49
N ILE A 613 10.02 20.12 3.10
CA ILE A 613 9.15 20.96 3.93
C ILE A 613 8.92 20.31 5.30
N VAL A 614 8.64 19.00 5.33
CA VAL A 614 8.48 18.26 6.59
C VAL A 614 9.80 18.18 7.37
N GLY A 615 10.90 17.83 6.71
CA GLY A 615 12.23 17.74 7.31
C GLY A 615 12.72 19.07 7.93
N MET A 616 12.29 20.19 7.37
CA MET A 616 12.57 21.53 7.89
C MET A 616 11.61 21.99 9.01
N GLY A 617 10.65 21.14 9.42
CA GLY A 617 9.67 21.46 10.47
C GLY A 617 8.56 22.42 10.02
N LEU A 618 8.33 22.54 8.71
CA LEU A 618 7.31 23.40 8.11
C LEU A 618 6.05 22.62 7.66
N GLY A 619 6.03 21.30 7.78
CA GLY A 619 4.97 20.43 7.27
C GLY A 619 3.56 20.75 7.77
N ASP A 620 3.44 21.32 8.97
CA ASP A 620 2.17 21.73 9.58
C ASP A 620 1.85 23.22 9.40
N LYS A 621 2.61 23.95 8.57
CA LYS A 621 2.51 25.42 8.48
C LYS A 621 2.56 25.94 7.03
N VAL A 622 2.71 25.05 6.06
CA VAL A 622 2.86 25.39 4.63
C VAL A 622 1.95 24.49 3.82
N ALA A 623 1.31 25.06 2.79
CA ALA A 623 0.58 24.29 1.78
C ALA A 623 1.38 24.28 0.46
N LEU A 624 1.33 23.17 -0.27
CA LEU A 624 1.96 23.00 -1.59
C LEU A 624 0.89 22.80 -2.67
N ILE A 625 1.06 23.47 -3.79
CA ILE A 625 0.14 23.42 -4.93
C ILE A 625 0.94 23.17 -6.21
N THR A 626 0.44 22.33 -7.11
CA THR A 626 1.09 22.07 -8.40
C THR A 626 0.08 21.70 -9.50
N ASP A 627 0.38 22.07 -10.73
CA ASP A 627 -0.27 21.50 -11.92
C ASP A 627 0.29 20.12 -12.29
N GLY A 628 1.42 19.75 -11.69
CA GLY A 628 1.96 18.40 -11.69
C GLY A 628 1.26 17.48 -10.68
N ARG A 629 1.99 16.51 -10.14
CA ARG A 629 1.48 15.57 -9.14
C ARG A 629 2.48 15.33 -8.01
N PHE A 630 1.93 15.06 -6.85
CA PHE A 630 2.72 14.62 -5.71
C PHE A 630 2.71 13.10 -5.62
N SER A 631 3.77 12.55 -5.05
CA SER A 631 3.88 11.13 -4.77
C SER A 631 2.73 10.63 -3.87
N GLY A 632 2.28 9.41 -4.08
CA GLY A 632 1.35 8.73 -3.17
C GLY A 632 1.85 8.63 -1.73
N GLY A 633 3.18 8.75 -1.54
CA GLY A 633 3.85 8.83 -0.24
C GLY A 633 3.86 10.23 0.41
N THR A 634 3.24 11.23 -0.20
CA THR A 634 3.20 12.59 0.32
C THR A 634 2.21 12.74 1.48
N ALA A 635 2.63 13.42 2.54
CA ALA A 635 1.82 13.89 3.66
C ALA A 635 1.77 15.42 3.70
N GLY A 636 0.74 15.98 4.35
CA GLY A 636 0.52 17.42 4.48
C GLY A 636 -0.51 17.98 3.50
N ALA A 637 -0.65 19.30 3.48
CA ALA A 637 -1.60 20.02 2.61
C ALA A 637 -1.04 20.17 1.20
N CYS A 638 -1.03 19.06 0.44
CA CYS A 638 -0.48 18.97 -0.91
C CYS A 638 -1.59 18.79 -1.93
N ILE A 639 -1.79 19.80 -2.79
CA ILE A 639 -2.84 19.89 -3.79
C ILE A 639 -2.19 19.77 -5.17
N GLY A 640 -2.44 18.66 -5.85
CA GLY A 640 -1.91 18.39 -7.19
C GLY A 640 -2.99 18.41 -8.27
N HIS A 641 -2.56 18.14 -9.50
CA HIS A 641 -3.43 18.02 -10.67
C HIS A 641 -4.25 19.29 -10.94
N VAL A 642 -3.75 20.48 -10.56
CA VAL A 642 -4.45 21.74 -10.80
C VAL A 642 -4.71 21.87 -12.29
N SER A 643 -5.98 21.96 -12.66
CA SER A 643 -6.42 21.96 -14.05
C SER A 643 -7.31 23.17 -14.35
N PRO A 644 -7.07 23.83 -15.51
CA PRO A 644 -6.03 23.60 -16.52
C PRO A 644 -4.62 23.92 -16.01
N GLU A 645 -3.59 23.22 -16.54
CA GLU A 645 -2.20 23.45 -16.20
C GLU A 645 -1.63 24.80 -16.70
N ALA A 646 -0.50 25.24 -16.17
CA ALA A 646 0.14 26.51 -16.58
C ALA A 646 0.47 26.54 -18.07
N ALA A 647 0.92 25.43 -18.65
CA ALA A 647 1.26 25.33 -20.08
C ALA A 647 0.05 25.41 -21.03
N GLU A 648 -1.16 25.23 -20.51
CA GLU A 648 -2.42 25.42 -21.24
C GLU A 648 -3.06 26.81 -20.99
N GLY A 649 -2.36 27.72 -20.31
CA GLY A 649 -2.88 29.03 -19.91
C GLY A 649 -3.85 28.96 -18.73
N GLY A 650 -3.78 27.91 -17.92
CA GLY A 650 -4.53 27.79 -16.68
C GLY A 650 -4.21 28.92 -15.70
N PRO A 651 -5.13 29.21 -14.76
CA PRO A 651 -4.96 30.31 -13.80
C PRO A 651 -3.69 30.23 -12.98
N ILE A 652 -3.18 29.03 -12.68
CA ILE A 652 -1.92 28.80 -11.99
C ILE A 652 -0.72 29.44 -12.72
N GLY A 653 -0.77 29.50 -14.06
CA GLY A 653 0.25 30.16 -14.89
C GLY A 653 0.22 31.69 -14.81
N LEU A 654 -0.85 32.28 -14.27
CA LEU A 654 -1.02 33.74 -14.14
C LEU A 654 -0.57 34.28 -12.79
N LEU A 655 -0.27 33.40 -11.81
CA LEU A 655 0.17 33.80 -10.48
C LEU A 655 1.53 34.48 -10.51
N ARG A 656 1.72 35.44 -9.60
CA ARG A 656 2.99 36.12 -9.33
C ARG A 656 3.38 35.93 -7.88
N ALA A 657 4.68 35.95 -7.60
CA ALA A 657 5.18 35.87 -6.23
C ALA A 657 4.56 36.97 -5.36
N GLY A 658 4.10 36.58 -4.17
CA GLY A 658 3.40 37.48 -3.24
C GLY A 658 1.87 37.61 -3.46
N ASP A 659 1.30 37.09 -4.56
CA ASP A 659 -0.14 36.96 -4.67
C ASP A 659 -0.69 36.15 -3.48
N ARG A 660 -1.94 36.31 -3.12
CA ARG A 660 -2.54 35.55 -2.04
C ARG A 660 -3.53 34.53 -2.58
N LEU A 661 -3.49 33.35 -2.00
CA LEU A 661 -4.48 32.30 -2.25
C LEU A 661 -5.25 31.97 -0.98
N ARG A 662 -6.46 31.45 -1.16
CA ARG A 662 -7.32 30.91 -0.11
C ARG A 662 -7.68 29.47 -0.45
N ILE A 663 -7.38 28.57 0.48
CA ILE A 663 -7.76 27.15 0.42
C ILE A 663 -8.81 26.91 1.50
N ASP A 664 -10.03 26.61 1.08
CA ASP A 664 -11.17 26.30 1.94
C ASP A 664 -11.46 24.80 1.85
N PHE A 665 -10.88 24.01 2.76
CA PHE A 665 -10.99 22.56 2.71
C PHE A 665 -12.42 22.04 2.92
N PRO A 666 -13.22 22.55 3.88
CA PRO A 666 -14.61 22.12 4.08
C PRO A 666 -15.49 22.36 2.86
N HIS A 667 -15.34 23.52 2.20
CA HIS A 667 -16.12 23.87 1.01
C HIS A 667 -15.47 23.36 -0.27
N ARG A 668 -14.28 22.72 -0.19
CA ARG A 668 -13.51 22.17 -1.31
C ARG A 668 -13.22 23.23 -2.37
N ARG A 669 -12.73 24.40 -1.95
CA ARG A 669 -12.43 25.53 -2.81
C ARG A 669 -10.96 25.93 -2.72
N ILE A 670 -10.47 26.45 -3.84
CA ILE A 670 -9.15 27.07 -3.95
C ILE A 670 -9.28 28.32 -4.84
N ASP A 671 -9.13 29.48 -4.25
CA ASP A 671 -9.42 30.75 -4.91
C ASP A 671 -8.20 31.70 -4.90
N ILE A 672 -8.10 32.53 -5.94
CA ILE A 672 -7.06 33.53 -6.11
C ILE A 672 -7.58 34.86 -5.56
N LEU A 673 -6.88 35.45 -4.58
CA LEU A 673 -7.25 36.71 -3.97
C LEU A 673 -6.61 37.90 -4.73
N VAL A 674 -6.71 37.89 -6.06
CA VAL A 674 -6.28 38.93 -6.96
C VAL A 674 -7.49 39.40 -7.78
N ALA A 675 -7.60 40.67 -8.07
CA ALA A 675 -8.71 41.23 -8.82
C ALA A 675 -8.83 40.57 -10.22
N ALA A 676 -10.04 40.20 -10.61
CA ALA A 676 -10.33 39.55 -11.91
C ALA A 676 -9.80 40.35 -13.10
N ALA A 677 -9.90 41.70 -13.03
CA ALA A 677 -9.37 42.58 -14.06
C ALA A 677 -7.86 42.49 -14.23
N GLU A 678 -7.12 42.32 -13.13
CA GLU A 678 -5.69 42.14 -13.15
C GLU A 678 -5.32 40.77 -13.74
N LEU A 679 -6.00 39.69 -13.34
CA LEU A 679 -5.81 38.36 -13.94
C LEU A 679 -6.09 38.35 -15.43
N ALA A 680 -7.12 39.07 -15.87
CA ALA A 680 -7.44 39.22 -17.29
C ALA A 680 -6.34 39.98 -18.06
N GLU A 681 -5.73 41.00 -17.44
CA GLU A 681 -4.59 41.70 -18.04
C GLU A 681 -3.35 40.83 -18.11
N ARG A 682 -3.03 40.06 -17.03
CA ARG A 682 -1.91 39.08 -17.02
C ARG A 682 -2.10 38.01 -18.11
N ARG A 683 -3.33 37.58 -18.38
CA ARG A 683 -3.63 36.58 -19.41
C ARG A 683 -3.29 37.08 -20.83
N LYS A 684 -3.39 38.36 -21.12
CA LYS A 684 -3.02 38.94 -22.42
C LYS A 684 -1.50 38.82 -22.71
N HIS A 685 -0.71 38.75 -21.66
CA HIS A 685 0.74 38.67 -21.73
C HIS A 685 1.32 37.28 -21.41
N TRP A 686 0.42 36.33 -21.14
CA TRP A 686 0.83 34.95 -20.86
C TRP A 686 1.40 34.28 -22.11
N GLN A 687 2.47 33.54 -21.93
CA GLN A 687 3.09 32.71 -22.96
C GLN A 687 3.34 31.31 -22.41
N ALA A 688 3.08 30.28 -23.24
CA ALA A 688 3.34 28.91 -22.87
C ALA A 688 4.84 28.67 -22.67
N ASN A 689 5.19 27.97 -21.60
CA ASN A 689 6.53 27.42 -21.45
C ASN A 689 6.71 26.26 -22.44
N GLU A 690 7.66 26.41 -23.38
CA GLU A 690 7.94 25.38 -24.39
C GLU A 690 9.32 24.76 -24.18
N PRO A 691 9.46 23.71 -23.38
CA PRO A 691 10.73 23.04 -23.19
C PRO A 691 11.21 22.41 -24.50
N ALA A 692 12.51 22.52 -24.77
CA ALA A 692 13.15 21.85 -25.90
C ALA A 692 13.18 20.33 -25.66
N LEU A 693 12.37 19.58 -26.40
CA LEU A 693 12.19 18.14 -26.22
C LEU A 693 12.46 17.37 -27.50
N THR A 694 12.94 16.16 -27.36
CA THR A 694 13.15 15.19 -28.46
C THR A 694 12.51 13.84 -28.13
N GLY A 695 12.45 12.96 -29.11
CA GLY A 695 12.05 11.57 -28.93
C GLY A 695 10.64 11.37 -28.37
N TRP A 696 10.52 10.50 -27.36
CA TRP A 696 9.23 10.11 -26.82
C TRP A 696 8.52 11.27 -26.09
N LEU A 697 9.21 12.01 -25.27
CA LEU A 697 8.60 13.13 -24.52
C LEU A 697 8.05 14.23 -25.44
N ALA A 698 8.70 14.50 -26.59
CA ALA A 698 8.17 15.44 -27.57
C ALA A 698 6.88 14.93 -28.24
N ARG A 699 6.77 13.62 -28.51
CA ARG A 699 5.54 13.02 -29.03
C ARG A 699 4.42 13.04 -27.98
N TYR A 700 4.75 12.63 -26.75
CA TYR A 700 3.82 12.62 -25.63
C TYR A 700 3.21 14.01 -25.37
N ARG A 701 4.05 15.05 -25.26
CA ARG A 701 3.59 16.45 -25.05
C ARG A 701 2.56 16.91 -26.08
N ARG A 702 2.74 16.51 -27.36
CA ARG A 702 1.81 16.92 -28.43
C ARG A 702 0.44 16.27 -28.35
N ALA A 703 0.39 15.05 -27.85
CA ALA A 703 -0.81 14.22 -27.85
C ALA A 703 -1.53 14.15 -26.51
N VAL A 704 -0.84 14.45 -25.40
CA VAL A 704 -1.41 14.29 -24.05
C VAL A 704 -2.48 15.36 -23.78
N ASN A 705 -3.59 14.95 -23.16
CA ASN A 705 -4.60 15.83 -22.59
C ASN A 705 -4.26 16.19 -21.13
N ASN A 706 -5.06 17.07 -20.51
CA ASN A 706 -4.76 17.53 -19.16
C ASN A 706 -5.13 16.49 -18.07
N ALA A 707 -4.73 16.79 -16.82
CA ALA A 707 -4.89 15.89 -15.70
C ALA A 707 -6.37 15.62 -15.33
N SER A 708 -7.28 16.58 -15.53
CA SER A 708 -8.73 16.40 -15.29
C SER A 708 -9.35 15.36 -16.22
N LYS A 709 -8.65 14.98 -17.28
CA LYS A 709 -9.04 13.97 -18.27
C LYS A 709 -8.17 12.70 -18.22
N GLY A 710 -7.37 12.56 -17.16
CA GLY A 710 -6.53 11.37 -16.94
C GLY A 710 -5.15 11.41 -17.57
N ALA A 711 -4.71 12.55 -18.16
CA ALA A 711 -3.43 12.72 -18.86
C ALA A 711 -3.17 11.57 -19.86
N THR A 712 -4.15 11.26 -20.70
CA THR A 712 -4.11 10.23 -21.74
C THR A 712 -3.68 10.82 -23.08
N LEU A 713 -3.19 9.97 -23.98
CA LEU A 713 -2.96 10.38 -25.36
C LEU A 713 -4.30 10.55 -26.08
N ALA A 714 -4.45 11.67 -26.83
CA ALA A 714 -5.66 12.00 -27.58
C ALA A 714 -5.64 11.38 -28.98
#